data_f46ff0aa94dc8e3ee8debcefe5a908e5
#
_entry.id   f46ff0aa94dc8e3ee8debcefe5a908e5
#
_cell.length_a   1.000
_cell.length_b   1.000
_cell.length_c   1.000
_cell.angle_alpha   90.00
_cell.angle_beta   90.00
_cell.angle_gamma   90.00
#
_symmetry.space_group_name_H-M   'P 1'
#
loop_
_entity.id
_entity.type
_entity.pdbx_description
1 polymer ?
#
loop_
_entity_poly.entity_id
_entity_poly.type
_entity_poly.pdbx_seq_one_letter_code
_entity_poly.pdbx_strand_id
1 'polypeptide(L)'
;MKKLTIVFLLSLFCIFVPAQEADWLKAEKYSADSLEQYIKGRSPYPNWVKDSHYFTYDVRCENGNQYYLVNARNGKKRNMIKDNEQFVLQYARITGDTLDAKAIQLYGFRFEKNDFSRFYLDKKDKSMVYNMNAGLLSELPFVKKKIEKPDYKQACHSADSLYSMLGSGYDLFVRDNRSGIIKRITFDGKEDAAYTYRNSKDTLSTNSRGFWLGHRYIYMMQDMSEVKEVSLIQSLGHSRPVTNTFKMPMPGDAGVRQYRIYWYDADHGEGRLLPIEKYPDQVVAMDFLRSSTTLYITRRSRKADKIDLCRINVEDGTVTELISEECVPHINLTLFNYKILEQGKYIIWWSERTGKGNYYLYNGNGELLNRITKGDNLVAGNITHVDTLKKEIIFAGYGNEENVNPYYTFFYKARLDGKKQILLTPGNGNHELSLSEDKKYAVDKYSRMDLFPVMNVLSIENPEKNYKVEQMDGSELQRAGWRPPALLKLKAADGKTDLYGLMYLPSYLDKNQKYPIISNVYPGPQDDQIPQSFVLDDNGNQSLAELGFIVINVASRGSSPLRGHDFYCFGYGNLRDYPLADDKYVIEQLAQKYSYIDLDRVGIYGHSGGAFQTVAAMLTYPDFYKVAIAASGNHDNNIYIQWWGETFHGLNEKVDPKTGKTT
;
A
#
# COMPACT_ATOMS: atom_id res chain seq x y z
N MET A 1 -40.56 1.07 -65.59
CA MET A 1 -40.70 -0.10 -64.69
C MET A 1 -39.41 -0.92 -64.47
N LYS A 2 -38.21 -0.53 -64.97
CA LYS A 2 -36.95 -1.25 -64.79
C LYS A 2 -36.02 -0.67 -63.70
N LYS A 3 -36.37 0.44 -63.06
CA LYS A 3 -35.58 1.05 -61.97
C LYS A 3 -36.05 0.71 -60.53
N LEU A 4 -37.23 0.12 -60.40
CA LEU A 4 -37.78 -0.22 -59.08
C LEU A 4 -37.39 -1.63 -58.59
N THR A 5 -36.96 -2.51 -59.54
CA THR A 5 -36.60 -3.91 -59.22
C THR A 5 -35.16 -4.04 -58.71
N ILE A 6 -34.27 -3.08 -58.97
CA ILE A 6 -32.88 -3.11 -58.50
C ILE A 6 -32.76 -2.63 -57.06
N VAL A 7 -33.64 -1.73 -56.59
CA VAL A 7 -33.63 -1.28 -55.19
C VAL A 7 -34.19 -2.33 -54.22
N PHE A 8 -35.05 -3.24 -54.69
CA PHE A 8 -35.58 -4.32 -53.86
C PHE A 8 -34.69 -5.53 -53.74
N LEU A 9 -33.70 -5.69 -54.64
CA LEU A 9 -32.70 -6.77 -54.52
C LEU A 9 -31.47 -6.39 -53.68
N LEU A 10 -31.22 -5.11 -53.47
CA LEU A 10 -30.15 -4.64 -52.55
C LEU A 10 -30.53 -4.59 -51.08
N SER A 11 -31.83 -4.64 -50.76
CA SER A 11 -32.32 -4.68 -49.37
C SER A 11 -32.44 -6.09 -48.80
N LEU A 12 -32.17 -7.15 -49.56
CA LEU A 12 -32.26 -8.54 -49.13
C LEU A 12 -30.91 -9.17 -48.78
N PHE A 13 -29.79 -8.42 -48.86
CA PHE A 13 -28.48 -8.82 -48.34
C PHE A 13 -28.06 -8.04 -47.09
N CYS A 14 -29.03 -7.77 -46.17
CA CYS A 14 -28.67 -7.67 -44.78
C CYS A 14 -28.37 -9.09 -44.31
N ILE A 15 -27.12 -9.50 -44.43
CA ILE A 15 -26.61 -10.67 -43.69
C ILE A 15 -26.84 -10.29 -42.23
N PHE A 16 -27.89 -10.86 -41.61
CA PHE A 16 -27.97 -10.96 -40.18
C PHE A 16 -26.74 -11.77 -39.77
N VAL A 17 -25.67 -11.10 -39.44
CA VAL A 17 -24.64 -11.69 -38.57
C VAL A 17 -25.33 -11.74 -37.20
N PRO A 18 -25.76 -12.92 -36.73
CA PRO A 18 -26.29 -13.01 -35.37
C PRO A 18 -25.22 -12.43 -34.47
N ALA A 19 -25.57 -11.42 -33.69
CA ALA A 19 -24.70 -10.96 -32.61
C ALA A 19 -24.40 -12.21 -31.79
N GLN A 20 -23.14 -12.52 -31.60
CA GLN A 20 -22.72 -13.66 -30.79
C GLN A 20 -23.35 -13.47 -29.41
N GLU A 21 -24.29 -14.31 -29.03
CA GLU A 21 -24.95 -14.23 -27.75
C GLU A 21 -23.90 -14.47 -26.65
N ALA A 22 -23.75 -13.52 -25.74
CA ALA A 22 -22.74 -13.61 -24.70
C ALA A 22 -23.11 -14.75 -23.72
N ASP A 23 -22.19 -15.69 -23.51
CA ASP A 23 -22.35 -16.78 -22.55
C ASP A 23 -22.01 -16.30 -21.13
N TRP A 24 -22.97 -15.63 -20.50
CA TRP A 24 -22.85 -15.08 -19.17
C TRP A 24 -22.62 -16.18 -18.10
N LEU A 25 -23.25 -17.33 -18.25
CA LEU A 25 -23.07 -18.47 -17.33
C LEU A 25 -21.63 -18.98 -17.36
N LYS A 26 -21.01 -18.95 -18.54
CA LYS A 26 -19.61 -19.32 -18.69
C LYS A 26 -18.69 -18.29 -18.04
N ALA A 27 -18.95 -17.01 -18.25
CA ALA A 27 -18.19 -15.93 -17.62
C ALA A 27 -18.29 -15.98 -16.09
N GLU A 28 -19.48 -16.20 -15.54
CA GLU A 28 -19.71 -16.31 -14.10
C GLU A 28 -18.94 -17.47 -13.46
N LYS A 29 -18.76 -18.57 -14.18
CA LYS A 29 -17.95 -19.72 -13.73
C LYS A 29 -16.51 -19.33 -13.41
N TYR A 30 -15.98 -18.29 -14.04
CA TYR A 30 -14.61 -17.80 -13.84
C TYR A 30 -14.53 -16.58 -12.90
N SER A 31 -15.63 -16.21 -12.23
CA SER A 31 -15.58 -15.23 -11.15
C SER A 31 -14.79 -15.74 -9.95
N ALA A 32 -14.24 -14.85 -9.15
CA ALA A 32 -13.50 -15.21 -7.92
C ALA A 32 -14.31 -16.12 -7.01
N ASP A 33 -15.57 -15.80 -6.77
CA ASP A 33 -16.48 -16.56 -5.90
C ASP A 33 -16.71 -17.99 -6.42
N SER A 34 -16.90 -18.13 -7.75
CA SER A 34 -17.10 -19.44 -8.37
C SER A 34 -15.84 -20.30 -8.36
N LEU A 35 -14.66 -19.70 -8.50
CA LEU A 35 -13.39 -20.41 -8.52
C LEU A 35 -12.86 -20.74 -7.12
N GLU A 36 -13.25 -20.00 -6.09
CA GLU A 36 -12.74 -20.19 -4.72
C GLU A 36 -13.01 -21.60 -4.16
N GLN A 37 -14.10 -22.23 -4.57
CA GLN A 37 -14.42 -23.61 -4.17
C GLN A 37 -13.39 -24.67 -4.60
N TYR A 38 -12.64 -24.39 -5.68
CA TYR A 38 -11.60 -25.27 -6.23
C TYR A 38 -10.22 -25.03 -5.64
N ILE A 39 -10.09 -24.06 -4.72
CA ILE A 39 -8.81 -23.79 -4.06
C ILE A 39 -8.70 -24.62 -2.79
N LYS A 40 -7.68 -25.47 -2.76
CA LYS A 40 -7.20 -26.13 -1.55
C LYS A 40 -5.89 -25.50 -1.14
N GLY A 41 -5.77 -25.14 0.15
CA GLY A 41 -4.52 -24.55 0.64
C GLY A 41 -4.31 -23.10 0.22
N ARG A 42 -5.33 -22.24 0.42
CA ARG A 42 -5.17 -20.80 0.25
C ARG A 42 -3.90 -20.36 0.94
N SER A 43 -3.09 -19.56 0.27
CA SER A 43 -1.78 -19.08 0.74
C SER A 43 -1.76 -18.81 2.24
N PRO A 44 -1.10 -19.66 3.04
CA PRO A 44 -1.13 -19.54 4.49
C PRO A 44 -0.35 -18.29 4.94
N TYR A 45 -0.86 -17.62 5.98
CA TYR A 45 -0.12 -16.57 6.67
C TYR A 45 0.63 -17.16 7.87
N PRO A 46 1.95 -16.94 7.97
CA PRO A 46 2.69 -17.41 9.13
C PRO A 46 2.38 -16.56 10.37
N ASN A 47 2.02 -17.22 11.46
CA ASN A 47 1.84 -16.61 12.77
C ASN A 47 3.01 -17.04 13.66
N TRP A 48 3.98 -16.15 13.89
CA TRP A 48 5.14 -16.44 14.71
C TRP A 48 4.76 -16.64 16.18
N VAL A 49 5.28 -17.71 16.76
CA VAL A 49 5.08 -17.99 18.19
C VAL A 49 6.09 -17.18 18.99
N LYS A 50 5.56 -16.37 19.92
CA LYS A 50 6.33 -15.44 20.74
C LYS A 50 7.51 -16.12 21.44
N ASP A 51 8.65 -15.45 21.52
CA ASP A 51 9.90 -15.91 22.16
C ASP A 51 10.42 -17.26 21.63
N SER A 52 10.14 -17.57 20.35
CA SER A 52 10.52 -18.87 19.78
C SER A 52 10.99 -18.78 18.32
N HIS A 53 11.47 -19.91 17.80
CA HIS A 53 11.77 -20.11 16.38
C HIS A 53 10.68 -20.97 15.69
N TYR A 54 9.48 -20.98 16.23
CA TYR A 54 8.33 -21.66 15.66
C TYR A 54 7.33 -20.67 15.09
N PHE A 55 6.61 -21.08 14.06
CA PHE A 55 5.43 -20.39 13.57
C PHE A 55 4.31 -21.38 13.26
N THR A 56 3.09 -20.90 13.23
CA THR A 56 1.92 -21.67 12.86
C THR A 56 1.28 -21.11 11.60
N TYR A 57 0.60 -21.95 10.86
CA TYR A 57 -0.28 -21.56 9.76
C TYR A 57 -1.41 -22.56 9.61
N ASP A 58 -2.45 -22.20 8.92
CA ASP A 58 -3.55 -23.08 8.57
C ASP A 58 -3.71 -23.22 7.07
N VAL A 59 -4.23 -24.39 6.65
CA VAL A 59 -4.49 -24.73 5.25
C VAL A 59 -5.87 -25.35 5.17
N ARG A 60 -6.67 -24.92 4.21
CA ARG A 60 -7.94 -25.55 3.89
C ARG A 60 -7.68 -26.83 3.06
N CYS A 61 -8.07 -27.97 3.57
CA CYS A 61 -7.96 -29.27 2.94
C CYS A 61 -9.36 -29.91 2.73
N GLU A 62 -9.44 -31.04 2.00
CA GLU A 62 -10.71 -31.78 1.82
C GLU A 62 -11.38 -32.15 3.15
N ASN A 63 -10.58 -32.56 4.12
CA ASN A 63 -11.02 -32.96 5.45
C ASN A 63 -11.14 -31.80 6.44
N GLY A 64 -11.24 -30.56 5.94
CA GLY A 64 -11.34 -29.35 6.75
C GLY A 64 -10.02 -28.62 6.97
N ASN A 65 -10.05 -27.53 7.76
CA ASN A 65 -8.87 -26.74 8.06
C ASN A 65 -7.86 -27.55 8.86
N GLN A 66 -6.61 -27.57 8.38
CA GLN A 66 -5.47 -28.20 9.03
C GLN A 66 -4.56 -27.11 9.59
N TYR A 67 -4.18 -27.23 10.86
CA TYR A 67 -3.26 -26.31 11.52
C TYR A 67 -1.90 -26.95 11.68
N TYR A 68 -0.86 -26.25 11.28
CA TYR A 68 0.52 -26.72 11.34
C TYR A 68 1.37 -25.85 12.28
N LEU A 69 2.23 -26.52 13.04
CA LEU A 69 3.35 -25.91 13.76
C LEU A 69 4.65 -26.25 13.04
N VAL A 70 5.44 -25.23 12.69
CA VAL A 70 6.69 -25.37 11.93
C VAL A 70 7.88 -24.93 12.77
N ASN A 71 8.93 -25.74 12.74
CA ASN A 71 10.22 -25.36 13.29
C ASN A 71 11.06 -24.65 12.20
N ALA A 72 11.30 -23.35 12.37
CA ALA A 72 12.02 -22.55 11.38
C ALA A 72 13.52 -22.93 11.21
N ARG A 73 14.11 -23.68 12.15
CA ARG A 73 15.50 -24.13 12.03
C ARG A 73 15.73 -25.18 10.96
N ASN A 74 14.70 -25.96 10.65
CA ASN A 74 14.83 -27.12 9.76
C ASN A 74 13.62 -27.37 8.85
N GLY A 75 12.63 -26.47 8.83
CA GLY A 75 11.42 -26.57 8.03
C GLY A 75 10.47 -27.72 8.39
N LYS A 76 10.75 -28.49 9.46
CA LYS A 76 9.88 -29.60 9.84
C LYS A 76 8.55 -29.08 10.37
N LYS A 77 7.45 -29.59 9.82
CA LYS A 77 6.08 -29.28 10.22
C LYS A 77 5.38 -30.47 10.86
N ARG A 78 4.43 -30.18 11.74
CA ARG A 78 3.52 -31.19 12.33
C ARG A 78 2.12 -30.61 12.49
N ASN A 79 1.11 -31.48 12.40
CA ASN A 79 -0.27 -31.08 12.66
C ASN A 79 -0.43 -30.67 14.12
N MET A 80 -1.16 -29.57 14.36
CA MET A 80 -1.53 -29.12 15.70
C MET A 80 -2.74 -29.90 16.22
N ILE A 81 -3.71 -30.22 15.38
CA ILE A 81 -4.88 -31.03 15.72
C ILE A 81 -4.68 -32.41 15.07
N LYS A 82 -4.67 -33.46 15.88
CA LYS A 82 -4.43 -34.82 15.43
C LYS A 82 -5.63 -35.38 14.65
N ASP A 83 -6.83 -35.06 15.10
CA ASP A 83 -8.11 -35.49 14.55
C ASP A 83 -9.16 -34.40 14.80
N ASN A 84 -9.69 -33.80 13.73
CA ASN A 84 -10.63 -32.70 13.81
C ASN A 84 -11.97 -33.11 14.44
N GLU A 85 -12.50 -34.29 14.10
CA GLU A 85 -13.77 -34.79 14.63
C GLU A 85 -13.67 -35.02 16.15
N GLN A 86 -12.58 -35.65 16.61
CA GLN A 86 -12.35 -35.89 18.02
C GLN A 86 -12.13 -34.57 18.78
N PHE A 87 -11.42 -33.61 18.17
CA PHE A 87 -11.22 -32.28 18.76
C PHE A 87 -12.55 -31.56 19.00
N VAL A 88 -13.42 -31.54 18.00
CA VAL A 88 -14.73 -30.88 18.08
C VAL A 88 -15.62 -31.53 19.13
N LEU A 89 -15.64 -32.85 19.23
CA LEU A 89 -16.40 -33.56 20.27
C LEU A 89 -15.91 -33.24 21.68
N GLN A 90 -14.59 -33.17 21.88
CA GLN A 90 -13.99 -32.81 23.16
C GLN A 90 -14.26 -31.34 23.51
N TYR A 91 -14.16 -30.46 22.51
CA TYR A 91 -14.44 -29.03 22.65
C TYR A 91 -15.90 -28.79 23.07
N ALA A 92 -16.85 -29.46 22.40
CA ALA A 92 -18.27 -29.34 22.73
C ALA A 92 -18.60 -29.83 24.15
N ARG A 93 -17.96 -30.91 24.62
CA ARG A 93 -18.12 -31.40 25.98
C ARG A 93 -17.69 -30.41 27.06
N ILE A 94 -16.63 -29.63 26.78
CA ILE A 94 -16.08 -28.65 27.73
C ILE A 94 -16.85 -27.33 27.68
N THR A 95 -17.14 -26.82 26.50
CA THR A 95 -17.66 -25.47 26.26
C THR A 95 -19.18 -25.40 26.11
N GLY A 96 -19.82 -26.48 25.75
CA GLY A 96 -21.23 -26.53 25.33
C GLY A 96 -21.48 -25.98 23.91
N ASP A 97 -20.44 -25.44 23.23
CA ASP A 97 -20.54 -24.90 21.88
C ASP A 97 -20.16 -26.01 20.85
N THR A 98 -20.86 -26.05 19.74
CA THR A 98 -20.54 -26.95 18.60
C THR A 98 -19.66 -26.22 17.58
N LEU A 99 -18.63 -26.91 17.08
CA LEU A 99 -17.80 -26.46 15.96
C LEU A 99 -18.01 -27.41 14.76
N ASP A 100 -17.90 -26.89 13.56
CA ASP A 100 -17.81 -27.72 12.36
C ASP A 100 -16.38 -28.24 12.22
N ALA A 101 -16.22 -29.58 12.20
CA ALA A 101 -14.91 -30.22 12.03
C ALA A 101 -14.20 -29.84 10.73
N LYS A 102 -14.96 -29.48 9.69
CA LYS A 102 -14.43 -29.00 8.39
C LYS A 102 -14.07 -27.52 8.38
N ALA A 103 -14.57 -26.73 9.36
CA ALA A 103 -14.39 -25.29 9.42
C ALA A 103 -13.83 -24.81 10.76
N ILE A 104 -13.00 -25.63 11.44
CA ILE A 104 -12.37 -25.24 12.70
C ILE A 104 -11.58 -23.95 12.50
N GLN A 105 -11.81 -22.99 13.39
CA GLN A 105 -11.05 -21.74 13.47
C GLN A 105 -10.46 -21.60 14.86
N LEU A 106 -9.13 -21.70 14.96
CA LEU A 106 -8.40 -21.51 16.22
C LEU A 106 -8.00 -20.04 16.35
N TYR A 107 -8.69 -19.30 17.22
CA TYR A 107 -8.35 -17.92 17.55
C TYR A 107 -7.72 -17.83 18.94
N GLY A 108 -6.71 -16.96 19.08
CA GLY A 108 -6.15 -16.61 20.37
C GLY A 108 -5.47 -17.76 21.13
N PHE A 109 -5.09 -18.83 20.45
CA PHE A 109 -4.32 -19.90 21.06
C PHE A 109 -2.90 -19.43 21.40
N ARG A 110 -2.29 -20.06 22.40
CA ARG A 110 -0.93 -19.75 22.85
C ARG A 110 -0.18 -21.03 23.21
N PHE A 111 1.14 -20.97 23.09
CA PHE A 111 2.05 -21.99 23.58
C PHE A 111 2.64 -21.54 24.91
N GLU A 112 3.04 -22.51 25.75
CA GLU A 112 3.85 -22.25 26.91
C GLU A 112 5.33 -22.13 26.51
N LYS A 113 6.08 -21.33 27.24
CA LYS A 113 7.49 -21.10 26.95
C LYS A 113 8.26 -22.43 26.92
N ASN A 114 8.90 -22.72 25.78
CA ASN A 114 9.68 -23.93 25.52
C ASN A 114 8.87 -25.27 25.51
N ASP A 115 7.54 -25.25 25.61
CA ASP A 115 6.73 -26.44 25.38
C ASP A 115 5.81 -26.27 24.17
N PHE A 116 6.21 -26.89 23.08
CA PHE A 116 5.45 -26.89 21.82
C PHE A 116 4.70 -28.21 21.60
N SER A 117 4.58 -29.06 22.64
CA SER A 117 3.75 -30.26 22.62
C SER A 117 2.28 -30.02 22.94
N ARG A 118 1.98 -28.84 23.49
CA ARG A 118 0.64 -28.43 23.91
C ARG A 118 0.36 -27.01 23.51
N PHE A 119 -0.90 -26.70 23.22
CA PHE A 119 -1.37 -25.32 23.07
C PHE A 119 -2.60 -25.07 23.93
N TYR A 120 -2.80 -23.84 24.32
CA TYR A 120 -3.83 -23.37 25.24
C TYR A 120 -4.84 -22.53 24.49
N LEU A 121 -6.12 -22.70 24.85
CA LEU A 121 -7.27 -21.98 24.30
C LEU A 121 -8.09 -21.41 25.44
N ASP A 122 -8.59 -20.19 25.28
CA ASP A 122 -9.56 -19.60 26.18
C ASP A 122 -10.86 -19.32 25.41
N LYS A 123 -12.00 -19.69 25.98
CA LYS A 123 -13.33 -19.41 25.41
C LYS A 123 -14.27 -18.98 26.48
N LYS A 124 -14.76 -17.74 26.47
CA LYS A 124 -15.59 -17.15 27.52
C LYS A 124 -14.92 -17.31 28.94
N ASP A 125 -15.49 -18.13 29.78
CA ASP A 125 -15.04 -18.46 31.12
C ASP A 125 -14.35 -19.84 31.24
N LYS A 126 -13.98 -20.44 30.11
CA LYS A 126 -13.30 -21.72 30.04
C LYS A 126 -11.86 -21.54 29.51
N SER A 127 -10.92 -22.19 30.20
CA SER A 127 -9.56 -22.38 29.75
C SER A 127 -9.33 -23.85 29.42
N MET A 128 -8.62 -24.14 28.38
CA MET A 128 -8.40 -25.49 27.89
C MET A 128 -6.93 -25.67 27.43
N VAL A 129 -6.43 -26.89 27.53
CA VAL A 129 -5.13 -27.28 26.97
C VAL A 129 -5.32 -28.50 26.06
N TYR A 130 -4.75 -28.41 24.85
CA TYR A 130 -4.70 -29.52 23.91
C TYR A 130 -3.31 -30.12 23.86
N ASN A 131 -3.21 -31.41 24.16
CA ASN A 131 -1.98 -32.19 24.00
C ASN A 131 -1.91 -32.71 22.56
N MET A 132 -1.02 -32.17 21.76
CA MET A 132 -0.88 -32.47 20.34
C MET A 132 -0.43 -33.93 20.06
N ASN A 133 0.32 -34.53 20.99
CA ASN A 133 0.79 -35.90 20.85
C ASN A 133 -0.31 -36.90 21.21
N ALA A 134 -1.05 -36.66 22.26
CA ALA A 134 -2.14 -37.50 22.72
C ALA A 134 -3.43 -37.30 21.90
N GLY A 135 -3.65 -36.10 21.33
CA GLY A 135 -4.93 -35.72 20.70
C GLY A 135 -6.02 -35.43 21.73
N LEU A 136 -5.65 -35.00 22.93
CA LEU A 136 -6.56 -34.83 24.06
C LEU A 136 -6.71 -33.37 24.45
N LEU A 137 -7.95 -32.90 24.49
CA LEU A 137 -8.33 -31.58 25.01
C LEU A 137 -8.83 -31.74 26.46
N SER A 138 -8.26 -30.97 27.39
CA SER A 138 -8.60 -30.98 28.79
C SER A 138 -8.97 -29.59 29.27
N GLU A 139 -9.96 -29.50 30.17
CA GLU A 139 -10.34 -28.25 30.83
C GLU A 139 -9.30 -27.89 31.90
N LEU A 140 -9.05 -26.59 32.05
CA LEU A 140 -8.18 -26.01 33.07
C LEU A 140 -8.96 -25.02 33.94
N PRO A 141 -8.51 -24.75 35.17
CA PRO A 141 -9.05 -23.65 35.98
C PRO A 141 -8.96 -22.32 35.19
N PHE A 142 -10.10 -21.64 35.06
CA PHE A 142 -10.16 -20.36 34.38
C PHE A 142 -9.60 -19.25 35.28
N VAL A 143 -8.57 -18.55 34.79
CA VAL A 143 -8.01 -17.37 35.46
C VAL A 143 -8.37 -16.14 34.64
N LYS A 144 -9.27 -15.30 35.14
CA LYS A 144 -9.66 -14.05 34.51
C LYS A 144 -8.45 -13.12 34.41
N LYS A 145 -7.88 -12.96 33.22
CA LYS A 145 -6.82 -11.98 32.95
C LYS A 145 -7.41 -10.57 33.07
N LYS A 146 -6.83 -9.74 33.90
CA LYS A 146 -7.13 -8.31 33.90
C LYS A 146 -6.52 -7.71 32.68
N ILE A 147 -7.34 -7.36 31.66
CA ILE A 147 -6.89 -6.58 30.52
C ILE A 147 -6.72 -5.15 31.05
N GLU A 148 -5.49 -4.74 31.27
CA GLU A 148 -5.18 -3.33 31.48
C GLU A 148 -5.43 -2.61 30.16
N LYS A 149 -6.52 -1.85 30.11
CA LYS A 149 -6.77 -0.95 28.98
C LYS A 149 -5.69 0.13 29.03
N PRO A 150 -5.02 0.44 27.89
CA PRO A 150 -4.12 1.57 27.85
C PRO A 150 -4.84 2.82 28.34
N ASP A 151 -4.26 3.52 29.32
CA ASP A 151 -4.85 4.77 29.80
C ASP A 151 -4.56 5.88 28.80
N TYR A 152 -5.51 6.12 27.90
CA TYR A 152 -5.45 7.20 26.89
C TYR A 152 -5.48 8.60 27.52
N LYS A 153 -5.66 8.73 28.84
CA LYS A 153 -5.60 10.01 29.56
C LYS A 153 -4.17 10.57 29.70
N GLN A 154 -3.12 9.77 29.45
CA GLN A 154 -1.73 10.21 29.58
C GLN A 154 -1.32 11.32 28.59
N ALA A 155 -2.00 11.47 27.46
CA ALA A 155 -1.65 12.48 26.46
C ALA A 155 -1.81 13.94 26.94
N CYS A 156 -2.66 14.16 27.97
CA CYS A 156 -2.96 15.52 28.46
C CYS A 156 -2.07 15.96 29.61
N HIS A 157 -1.28 15.07 30.21
CA HIS A 157 -0.42 15.36 31.38
C HIS A 157 1.06 15.22 31.03
N SER A 158 1.91 16.03 31.69
CA SER A 158 3.35 15.76 31.68
C SER A 158 3.62 14.41 32.35
N ALA A 159 4.76 13.76 32.05
CA ALA A 159 5.08 12.41 32.53
C ALA A 159 5.06 12.29 34.06
N ASP A 160 5.44 13.34 34.75
CA ASP A 160 5.41 13.46 36.22
C ASP A 160 4.07 13.99 36.80
N SER A 161 3.12 14.27 35.88
CA SER A 161 1.80 14.81 36.21
C SER A 161 1.80 16.21 36.88
N LEU A 162 2.90 16.96 36.81
CA LEU A 162 2.97 18.33 37.37
C LEU A 162 2.12 19.30 36.56
N TYR A 163 2.01 19.09 35.25
CA TYR A 163 1.27 19.94 34.34
C TYR A 163 0.22 19.16 33.57
N SER A 164 -0.90 19.83 33.28
CA SER A 164 -1.96 19.31 32.40
C SER A 164 -2.27 20.31 31.31
N MET A 165 -2.41 19.81 30.06
CA MET A 165 -2.90 20.63 28.95
C MET A 165 -4.39 20.42 28.78
N LEU A 166 -5.13 21.51 28.80
CA LEU A 166 -6.58 21.56 28.64
C LEU A 166 -6.92 22.36 27.36
N GLY A 167 -8.10 22.16 26.84
CA GLY A 167 -8.67 22.92 25.73
C GLY A 167 -10.04 23.46 26.07
N SER A 168 -10.35 24.67 25.58
CA SER A 168 -11.69 25.24 25.59
C SER A 168 -11.89 26.05 24.30
N GLY A 169 -13.02 25.90 23.64
CA GLY A 169 -13.18 26.41 22.30
C GLY A 169 -12.07 25.87 21.39
N TYR A 170 -11.30 26.75 20.77
CA TYR A 170 -10.20 26.40 19.87
C TYR A 170 -8.80 26.62 20.49
N ASP A 171 -8.71 27.00 21.78
CA ASP A 171 -7.48 27.41 22.43
C ASP A 171 -7.04 26.48 23.57
N LEU A 172 -5.74 26.56 23.90
CA LEU A 172 -5.09 25.79 24.94
C LEU A 172 -5.00 26.54 26.26
N PHE A 173 -5.10 25.76 27.34
CA PHE A 173 -4.93 26.19 28.73
C PHE A 173 -4.00 25.21 29.43
N VAL A 174 -3.01 25.70 30.13
CA VAL A 174 -2.16 24.88 31.01
C VAL A 174 -2.66 24.97 32.44
N ARG A 175 -2.69 23.84 33.12
CA ARG A 175 -2.93 23.76 34.57
C ARG A 175 -1.64 23.32 35.24
N ASP A 176 -1.18 24.07 36.24
CA ASP A 176 -0.23 23.59 37.24
C ASP A 176 -1.00 22.78 38.27
N ASN A 177 -0.77 21.47 38.30
CA ASN A 177 -1.52 20.55 39.16
C ASN A 177 -1.16 20.68 40.66
N ARG A 178 -0.04 21.34 41.00
CA ARG A 178 0.38 21.61 42.39
C ARG A 178 -0.43 22.75 43.01
N SER A 179 -0.59 23.83 42.25
CA SER A 179 -1.29 25.04 42.67
C SER A 179 -2.76 25.05 42.27
N GLY A 180 -3.14 24.24 41.29
CA GLY A 180 -4.47 24.25 40.67
C GLY A 180 -4.72 25.43 39.74
N ILE A 181 -3.73 26.33 39.55
CA ILE A 181 -3.86 27.51 38.73
C ILE A 181 -3.96 27.09 37.24
N ILE A 182 -4.91 27.70 36.53
CA ILE A 182 -5.14 27.49 35.10
C ILE A 182 -4.84 28.81 34.36
N LYS A 183 -4.02 28.74 33.31
CA LYS A 183 -3.65 29.87 32.48
C LYS A 183 -3.94 29.57 31.00
N ARG A 184 -4.61 30.48 30.30
CA ARG A 184 -4.75 30.42 28.83
C ARG A 184 -3.41 30.72 28.18
N ILE A 185 -2.99 29.92 27.18
CA ILE A 185 -1.66 30.02 26.57
C ILE A 185 -1.70 30.26 25.06
N THR A 186 -2.87 30.07 24.41
CA THR A 186 -3.10 30.49 23.01
C THR A 186 -4.33 31.39 22.95
N PHE A 187 -4.39 32.29 21.91
CA PHE A 187 -5.41 33.34 21.82
C PHE A 187 -5.94 33.53 20.39
N ASP A 188 -5.42 32.76 19.43
CA ASP A 188 -5.67 32.87 17.98
C ASP A 188 -6.32 31.64 17.38
N GLY A 189 -6.74 30.69 18.23
CA GLY A 189 -7.43 29.49 17.80
C GLY A 189 -8.79 29.79 17.16
N LYS A 190 -9.07 29.16 16.03
CA LYS A 190 -10.34 29.27 15.27
C LYS A 190 -10.71 27.93 14.65
N GLU A 191 -11.91 27.77 14.13
CA GLU A 191 -12.45 26.50 13.64
C GLU A 191 -11.51 25.75 12.67
N ASP A 192 -10.93 26.46 11.74
CA ASP A 192 -10.03 25.90 10.72
C ASP A 192 -8.54 25.94 11.09
N ALA A 193 -8.22 26.47 12.26
CA ALA A 193 -6.87 26.55 12.82
C ALA A 193 -6.92 26.35 14.34
N ALA A 194 -7.47 25.19 14.76
CA ALA A 194 -7.72 24.88 16.17
C ALA A 194 -6.54 24.17 16.82
N TYR A 195 -6.25 24.54 18.06
CA TYR A 195 -5.31 23.83 18.94
C TYR A 195 -5.99 22.63 19.65
N THR A 196 -7.31 22.53 19.55
CA THR A 196 -8.14 21.50 20.15
C THR A 196 -8.81 20.60 19.09
N TYR A 197 -9.53 19.59 19.51
CA TYR A 197 -10.38 18.81 18.60
C TYR A 197 -11.58 19.65 18.14
N ARG A 198 -11.96 19.53 16.87
CA ARG A 198 -12.98 20.34 16.16
C ARG A 198 -14.33 20.48 16.87
N ASN A 199 -14.72 19.57 17.75
CA ASN A 199 -16.02 19.60 18.44
C ASN A 199 -15.87 19.98 19.91
N SER A 200 -14.85 20.77 20.27
CA SER A 200 -14.66 21.20 21.63
C SER A 200 -15.78 22.16 22.03
N LYS A 201 -16.45 21.84 23.13
CA LYS A 201 -17.40 22.76 23.77
C LYS A 201 -16.61 23.87 24.45
N ASP A 202 -17.26 25.02 24.71
CA ASP A 202 -16.67 26.16 25.43
C ASP A 202 -16.40 25.87 26.93
N THR A 203 -16.21 24.60 27.26
CA THR A 203 -15.88 24.13 28.61
C THR A 203 -14.47 23.54 28.62
N LEU A 204 -13.70 23.91 29.63
CA LEU A 204 -12.37 23.33 29.87
C LEU A 204 -12.42 21.81 29.95
N SER A 205 -11.68 21.15 29.10
CA SER A 205 -11.61 19.70 29.01
C SER A 205 -10.23 19.22 28.59
N THR A 206 -9.96 17.91 28.68
CA THR A 206 -8.73 17.26 28.17
C THR A 206 -8.70 17.13 26.64
N ASN A 207 -9.14 18.15 25.92
CA ASN A 207 -9.37 18.16 24.47
C ASN A 207 -8.19 18.73 23.67
N SER A 208 -6.98 18.66 24.19
CA SER A 208 -5.77 19.11 23.50
C SER A 208 -5.27 18.05 22.52
N ARG A 209 -4.65 18.47 21.40
CA ARG A 209 -4.20 17.58 20.31
C ARG A 209 -2.68 17.36 20.27
N GLY A 210 -1.92 18.05 21.12
CA GLY A 210 -0.47 17.92 21.21
C GLY A 210 -0.02 16.85 22.19
N PHE A 211 1.24 16.90 22.55
CA PHE A 211 1.87 15.95 23.48
C PHE A 211 2.98 16.63 24.31
N TRP A 212 3.29 16.02 25.43
CA TRP A 212 4.35 16.46 26.33
C TRP A 212 5.67 15.75 26.03
N LEU A 213 6.77 16.51 26.06
CA LEU A 213 8.15 16.04 26.11
C LEU A 213 8.83 16.67 27.31
N GLY A 214 8.97 15.94 28.43
CA GLY A 214 9.28 16.55 29.72
C GLY A 214 8.21 17.57 30.12
N HIS A 215 8.61 18.81 30.39
CA HIS A 215 7.71 19.93 30.67
C HIS A 215 7.46 20.84 29.45
N ARG A 216 7.81 20.36 28.25
CA ARG A 216 7.57 21.08 26.99
C ARG A 216 6.37 20.45 26.29
N TYR A 217 5.41 21.27 25.90
CA TYR A 217 4.23 20.83 25.14
C TYR A 217 4.38 21.20 23.67
N ILE A 218 4.19 20.23 22.79
CA ILE A 218 4.33 20.39 21.34
C ILE A 218 3.00 20.10 20.66
N TYR A 219 2.61 20.96 19.73
CA TYR A 219 1.44 20.76 18.88
C TYR A 219 1.73 21.20 17.44
N MET A 220 1.43 20.33 16.48
CA MET A 220 1.47 20.67 15.04
C MET A 220 0.07 21.04 14.58
N MET A 221 -0.14 22.32 14.30
CA MET A 221 -1.37 22.86 13.75
C MET A 221 -1.41 22.69 12.24
N GLN A 222 -2.57 22.36 11.71
CA GLN A 222 -2.92 22.46 10.31
C GLN A 222 -3.93 23.58 10.14
N ASP A 223 -3.49 24.71 9.61
CA ASP A 223 -4.34 25.88 9.36
C ASP A 223 -4.96 25.78 7.96
N MET A 224 -6.27 25.66 7.90
CA MET A 224 -7.07 25.59 6.68
C MET A 224 -7.93 26.85 6.46
N SER A 225 -7.64 27.95 7.15
CA SER A 225 -8.49 29.15 7.13
C SER A 225 -8.66 29.72 5.73
N GLU A 226 -7.60 29.73 4.94
CA GLU A 226 -7.60 30.28 3.57
C GLU A 226 -7.99 29.23 2.50
N VAL A 227 -8.21 27.97 2.89
CA VAL A 227 -8.63 26.92 1.96
C VAL A 227 -10.08 27.13 1.57
N LYS A 228 -10.37 27.12 0.27
CA LYS A 228 -11.71 27.27 -0.26
C LYS A 228 -12.58 26.03 -0.04
N GLU A 229 -13.89 26.22 -0.07
CA GLU A 229 -14.87 25.17 0.07
C GLU A 229 -15.25 24.54 -1.27
N VAL A 230 -15.52 23.25 -1.22
CA VAL A 230 -16.12 22.47 -2.31
C VAL A 230 -17.45 21.91 -1.83
N SER A 231 -18.47 22.04 -2.67
CA SER A 231 -19.80 21.51 -2.40
C SER A 231 -20.10 20.32 -3.31
N LEU A 232 -20.42 19.18 -2.72
CA LEU A 232 -20.85 17.97 -3.43
C LEU A 232 -22.36 17.75 -3.20
N ILE A 233 -23.10 17.49 -4.28
CA ILE A 233 -24.52 17.17 -4.22
C ILE A 233 -24.68 15.65 -4.15
N GLN A 234 -25.21 15.15 -3.05
CA GLN A 234 -25.57 13.75 -2.87
C GLN A 234 -27.02 13.55 -3.30
N SER A 235 -27.22 12.94 -4.45
CA SER A 235 -28.55 12.73 -5.07
C SER A 235 -29.23 11.44 -4.63
N LEU A 236 -28.46 10.46 -4.11
CA LEU A 236 -28.94 9.13 -3.74
C LEU A 236 -28.99 8.95 -2.22
N GLY A 237 -29.88 8.08 -1.76
CA GLY A 237 -29.99 7.73 -0.33
C GLY A 237 -30.84 8.68 0.52
N HIS A 238 -31.39 9.75 -0.07
CA HIS A 238 -32.27 10.74 0.57
C HIS A 238 -33.48 11.02 -0.27
N SER A 239 -34.60 11.47 0.35
CA SER A 239 -35.84 11.89 -0.35
C SER A 239 -35.63 13.14 -1.22
N ARG A 240 -34.62 13.94 -0.91
CA ARG A 240 -34.18 15.12 -1.66
C ARG A 240 -32.66 15.18 -1.68
N PRO A 241 -32.04 15.76 -2.73
CA PRO A 241 -30.58 15.97 -2.75
C PRO A 241 -30.11 16.76 -1.55
N VAL A 242 -28.98 16.34 -0.99
CA VAL A 242 -28.26 16.98 0.13
C VAL A 242 -26.94 17.51 -0.36
N THR A 243 -26.59 18.74 0.05
CA THR A 243 -25.28 19.34 -0.25
C THR A 243 -24.33 19.10 0.92
N ASN A 244 -23.18 18.49 0.66
CA ASN A 244 -22.09 18.36 1.59
C ASN A 244 -20.99 19.35 1.21
N THR A 245 -20.68 20.30 2.09
CA THR A 245 -19.64 21.32 1.87
C THR A 245 -18.45 21.04 2.80
N PHE A 246 -17.24 21.09 2.27
CA PHE A 246 -15.99 20.89 3.02
C PHE A 246 -14.82 21.62 2.36
N LYS A 247 -13.80 21.94 3.13
CA LYS A 247 -12.59 22.60 2.64
C LYS A 247 -11.68 21.62 1.90
N MET A 248 -11.35 21.95 0.65
CA MET A 248 -10.46 21.16 -0.20
C MET A 248 -9.66 22.08 -1.12
N PRO A 249 -8.33 22.14 -1.00
CA PRO A 249 -7.52 22.90 -1.94
C PRO A 249 -7.48 22.19 -3.29
N MET A 250 -7.59 22.94 -4.36
CA MET A 250 -7.42 22.47 -5.75
C MET A 250 -6.07 22.90 -6.31
N PRO A 251 -5.55 22.25 -7.37
CA PRO A 251 -4.32 22.69 -8.03
C PRO A 251 -4.37 24.16 -8.43
N GLY A 252 -3.31 24.89 -8.11
CA GLY A 252 -3.20 26.32 -8.37
C GLY A 252 -3.88 27.25 -7.37
N ASP A 253 -4.62 26.75 -6.38
CA ASP A 253 -5.19 27.61 -5.34
C ASP A 253 -4.08 28.33 -4.54
N ALA A 254 -4.27 29.62 -4.29
CA ALA A 254 -3.38 30.40 -3.42
C ALA A 254 -3.55 30.00 -1.94
N GLY A 255 -4.79 29.69 -1.54
CA GLY A 255 -5.11 29.24 -0.18
C GLY A 255 -4.96 27.73 -0.05
N VAL A 256 -3.86 27.24 0.48
CA VAL A 256 -3.62 25.83 0.78
C VAL A 256 -3.38 25.62 2.26
N ARG A 257 -3.38 24.35 2.69
CA ARG A 257 -3.12 23.99 4.09
C ARG A 257 -1.74 24.48 4.52
N GLN A 258 -1.70 25.23 5.63
CA GLN A 258 -0.47 25.71 6.26
C GLN A 258 -0.15 24.89 7.51
N TYR A 259 1.13 24.68 7.79
CA TYR A 259 1.59 23.89 8.94
C TYR A 259 2.38 24.79 9.87
N ARG A 260 2.04 24.77 11.17
CA ARG A 260 2.71 25.51 12.23
C ARG A 260 2.99 24.58 13.40
N ILE A 261 4.12 24.75 14.09
CA ILE A 261 4.43 24.02 15.32
C ILE A 261 4.42 25.01 16.48
N TYR A 262 3.48 24.79 17.40
CA TYR A 262 3.42 25.52 18.65
C TYR A 262 4.24 24.77 19.71
N TRP A 263 5.12 25.48 20.39
CA TRP A 263 5.96 25.01 21.46
C TRP A 263 5.64 25.81 22.71
N TYR A 264 5.52 25.15 23.86
CA TYR A 264 5.23 25.77 25.14
C TYR A 264 6.10 25.17 26.24
N ASP A 265 6.79 26.02 27.01
CA ASP A 265 7.56 25.67 28.19
C ASP A 265 6.72 25.95 29.46
N ALA A 266 6.35 24.90 30.17
CA ALA A 266 5.52 25.01 31.35
C ALA A 266 6.28 25.53 32.60
N ASP A 267 7.61 25.33 32.66
CA ASP A 267 8.41 25.77 33.77
C ASP A 267 8.59 27.30 33.78
N HIS A 268 8.73 27.90 32.60
CA HIS A 268 8.89 29.34 32.42
C HIS A 268 7.58 30.03 32.02
N GLY A 269 6.55 29.28 31.63
CA GLY A 269 5.27 29.84 31.19
C GLY A 269 5.32 30.54 29.83
N GLU A 270 6.27 30.18 28.97
CA GLU A 270 6.52 30.76 27.67
C GLU A 270 6.01 29.90 26.54
N GLY A 271 5.33 30.49 25.56
CA GLY A 271 4.83 29.78 24.38
C GLY A 271 5.08 30.56 23.10
N ARG A 272 5.41 29.86 22.03
CA ARG A 272 5.66 30.47 20.73
C ARG A 272 5.47 29.47 19.56
N LEU A 273 5.32 30.00 18.36
CA LEU A 273 5.49 29.24 17.13
C LEU A 273 6.98 29.02 16.86
N LEU A 274 7.35 27.81 16.44
CA LEU A 274 8.74 27.51 16.05
C LEU A 274 9.01 27.99 14.62
N PRO A 275 10.25 28.49 14.34
CA PRO A 275 10.64 28.97 13.01
C PRO A 275 10.96 27.80 12.07
N ILE A 276 9.92 27.15 11.56
CA ILE A 276 10.05 25.98 10.67
C ILE A 276 9.95 26.34 9.19
N GLU A 277 9.64 27.58 8.86
CA GLU A 277 9.38 28.04 7.49
C GLU A 277 10.68 28.05 6.67
N LYS A 278 10.62 27.47 5.46
CA LYS A 278 11.67 27.55 4.43
C LYS A 278 11.07 27.67 3.04
N TYR A 279 10.09 26.85 2.73
CA TYR A 279 9.44 26.84 1.43
C TYR A 279 8.05 27.47 1.52
N PRO A 280 7.64 28.27 0.52
CA PRO A 280 6.23 28.68 0.43
C PRO A 280 5.32 27.46 0.43
N ASP A 281 4.23 27.54 1.20
CA ASP A 281 3.21 26.49 1.27
C ASP A 281 3.77 25.08 1.57
N GLN A 282 4.82 25.02 2.36
CA GLN A 282 5.49 23.75 2.69
C GLN A 282 4.55 22.76 3.40
N VAL A 283 4.77 21.47 3.13
CA VAL A 283 4.14 20.38 3.86
C VAL A 283 5.07 19.87 4.95
N VAL A 284 4.60 19.82 6.19
CA VAL A 284 5.39 19.38 7.35
C VAL A 284 4.84 18.07 7.89
N ALA A 285 5.73 17.11 8.17
CA ALA A 285 5.42 15.90 8.89
C ALA A 285 6.34 15.74 10.10
N MET A 286 5.77 15.28 11.21
CA MET A 286 6.48 15.08 12.47
C MET A 286 6.80 13.60 12.63
N ASP A 287 8.05 13.28 12.98
CA ASP A 287 8.48 11.92 13.24
C ASP A 287 7.93 11.41 14.59
N PHE A 288 7.71 10.10 14.66
CA PHE A 288 7.30 9.46 15.91
C PHE A 288 8.45 9.28 16.91
N LEU A 289 9.71 9.27 16.42
CA LEU A 289 10.87 9.23 17.30
C LEU A 289 11.06 10.60 17.94
N ARG A 290 10.93 10.64 19.24
CA ARG A 290 11.02 11.84 20.06
C ARG A 290 11.50 11.50 21.47
N SER A 291 12.16 12.45 22.10
CA SER A 291 12.60 12.38 23.49
C SER A 291 12.29 13.69 24.20
N SER A 292 12.59 13.78 25.50
CA SER A 292 12.47 15.05 26.22
C SER A 292 13.35 16.17 25.65
N THR A 293 14.38 15.85 24.89
CA THR A 293 15.34 16.82 24.34
C THR A 293 15.28 16.98 22.84
N THR A 294 14.67 16.05 22.11
CA THR A 294 14.76 16.02 20.64
C THR A 294 13.46 15.59 19.97
N LEU A 295 13.10 16.29 18.89
CA LEU A 295 12.03 15.98 17.97
C LEU A 295 12.56 16.15 16.53
N TYR A 296 12.08 15.33 15.60
CA TYR A 296 12.41 15.43 14.19
C TYR A 296 11.17 15.75 13.37
N ILE A 297 11.36 16.57 12.35
CA ILE A 297 10.34 16.87 11.34
C ILE A 297 10.93 16.75 9.95
N THR A 298 10.10 16.41 8.97
CA THR A 298 10.39 16.70 7.57
C THR A 298 9.57 17.90 7.12
N ARG A 299 10.15 18.74 6.26
CA ARG A 299 9.46 19.79 5.53
C ARG A 299 9.70 19.62 4.05
N ARG A 300 8.66 19.72 3.26
CA ARG A 300 8.69 19.49 1.83
C ARG A 300 8.07 20.68 1.10
N SER A 301 8.67 21.07 -0.01
CA SER A 301 8.09 22.09 -0.91
C SER A 301 6.71 21.66 -1.42
N ARG A 302 5.87 22.61 -1.77
CA ARG A 302 4.55 22.39 -2.36
C ARG A 302 4.63 21.55 -3.64
N LYS A 303 5.64 21.79 -4.50
CA LYS A 303 5.89 21.04 -5.74
C LYS A 303 6.43 19.62 -5.52
N ALA A 304 6.75 19.27 -4.29
CA ALA A 304 7.39 18.01 -3.92
C ALA A 304 8.78 17.78 -4.58
N ASP A 305 9.44 18.81 -5.04
CA ASP A 305 10.78 18.76 -5.63
C ASP A 305 11.91 18.90 -4.58
N LYS A 306 11.59 19.35 -3.37
CA LYS A 306 12.54 19.53 -2.25
C LYS A 306 11.99 18.96 -0.96
N ILE A 307 12.90 18.36 -0.18
CA ILE A 307 12.58 17.83 1.15
C ILE A 307 13.76 17.96 2.09
N ASP A 308 13.50 18.40 3.31
CA ASP A 308 14.49 18.49 4.38
C ASP A 308 14.11 17.60 5.56
N LEU A 309 15.13 17.08 6.25
CA LEU A 309 15.02 16.57 7.60
C LEU A 309 15.56 17.61 8.58
N CYS A 310 14.74 18.00 9.56
CA CYS A 310 15.15 18.94 10.60
C CYS A 310 15.07 18.28 11.99
N ARG A 311 16.01 18.66 12.85
CA ARG A 311 16.00 18.37 14.28
C ARG A 311 15.54 19.60 15.06
N ILE A 312 14.61 19.41 15.98
CA ILE A 312 14.16 20.42 16.93
C ILE A 312 14.75 20.09 18.29
N ASN A 313 15.51 21.00 18.87
CA ASN A 313 15.86 20.95 20.28
C ASN A 313 14.61 21.30 21.11
N VAL A 314 14.11 20.36 21.90
CA VAL A 314 12.86 20.53 22.65
C VAL A 314 13.02 21.53 23.78
N GLU A 315 14.22 21.66 24.36
CA GLU A 315 14.46 22.57 25.51
C GLU A 315 14.31 24.04 25.14
N ASP A 316 14.83 24.46 23.97
CA ASP A 316 14.83 25.85 23.54
C ASP A 316 14.07 26.08 22.22
N GLY A 317 13.50 25.07 21.61
CA GLY A 317 12.76 25.16 20.34
C GLY A 317 13.64 25.50 19.12
N THR A 318 14.97 25.36 19.20
CA THR A 318 15.87 25.59 18.05
C THR A 318 15.65 24.56 16.97
N VAL A 319 15.47 25.01 15.72
CA VAL A 319 15.30 24.15 14.52
C VAL A 319 16.60 24.09 13.75
N THR A 320 17.14 22.90 13.58
CA THR A 320 18.39 22.65 12.82
C THR A 320 18.08 21.76 11.62
N GLU A 321 18.39 22.24 10.42
CA GLU A 321 18.35 21.43 9.20
C GLU A 321 19.52 20.45 9.18
N LEU A 322 19.24 19.15 8.98
CA LEU A 322 20.25 18.10 8.95
C LEU A 322 20.52 17.62 7.53
N ILE A 323 19.48 17.37 6.75
CA ILE A 323 19.56 16.86 5.38
C ILE A 323 18.62 17.69 4.53
N SER A 324 19.10 18.12 3.36
CA SER A 324 18.28 18.76 2.32
C SER A 324 18.51 18.04 1.01
N GLU A 325 17.42 17.74 0.30
CA GLU A 325 17.46 17.06 -0.98
C GLU A 325 16.53 17.72 -1.99
N GLU A 326 17.02 17.81 -3.23
CA GLU A 326 16.26 18.28 -4.37
C GLU A 326 16.18 17.16 -5.42
N CYS A 327 15.00 16.93 -6.00
CA CYS A 327 14.75 15.93 -7.01
C CYS A 327 13.71 16.46 -8.01
N VAL A 328 14.17 16.86 -9.19
CA VAL A 328 13.32 17.44 -10.26
C VAL A 328 12.86 16.36 -11.22
N PRO A 329 11.56 16.27 -11.59
CA PRO A 329 10.49 17.24 -11.31
C PRO A 329 9.88 17.09 -9.91
N HIS A 330 9.93 15.91 -9.30
CA HIS A 330 9.43 15.66 -7.95
C HIS A 330 10.04 14.40 -7.34
N ILE A 331 10.05 14.33 -6.03
CA ILE A 331 10.50 13.19 -5.25
C ILE A 331 9.48 12.04 -5.39
N ASN A 332 9.95 10.81 -5.45
CA ASN A 332 9.13 9.62 -5.37
C ASN A 332 8.58 9.43 -3.94
N LEU A 333 7.45 10.07 -3.66
CA LEU A 333 6.82 10.07 -2.34
C LEU A 333 6.28 8.68 -1.92
N THR A 334 6.08 7.77 -2.87
CA THR A 334 5.63 6.40 -2.60
C THR A 334 6.72 5.56 -1.94
N LEU A 335 7.97 5.74 -2.38
CA LEU A 335 9.11 4.98 -1.86
C LEU A 335 9.96 5.75 -0.86
N PHE A 336 9.85 7.09 -0.85
CA PHE A 336 10.61 7.92 0.06
C PHE A 336 10.36 7.52 1.52
N ASN A 337 11.42 7.20 2.23
CA ASN A 337 11.40 6.99 3.68
C ASN A 337 12.79 7.23 4.30
N TYR A 338 12.83 7.33 5.62
CA TYR A 338 14.06 7.46 6.38
C TYR A 338 13.92 6.75 7.73
N LYS A 339 15.05 6.51 8.40
CA LYS A 339 15.10 5.97 9.76
C LYS A 339 16.14 6.70 10.59
N ILE A 340 15.75 7.11 11.78
CA ILE A 340 16.65 7.70 12.76
C ILE A 340 17.07 6.61 13.73
N LEU A 341 18.37 6.42 13.89
CA LEU A 341 18.95 5.32 14.66
C LEU A 341 19.74 5.83 15.87
N GLU A 342 19.84 5.00 16.90
CA GLU A 342 20.67 5.25 18.10
C GLU A 342 20.43 6.65 18.65
N GLN A 343 19.15 7.01 18.85
CA GLN A 343 18.71 8.32 19.37
C GLN A 343 19.22 9.53 18.57
N GLY A 344 19.37 9.37 17.26
CA GLY A 344 19.81 10.46 16.37
C GLY A 344 21.29 10.44 16.01
N LYS A 345 22.04 9.42 16.44
CA LYS A 345 23.48 9.30 16.09
C LYS A 345 23.68 9.01 14.61
N TYR A 346 22.78 8.26 13.98
CA TYR A 346 22.79 7.95 12.55
C TYR A 346 21.41 8.15 11.96
N ILE A 347 21.39 8.46 10.65
CA ILE A 347 20.19 8.63 9.85
C ILE A 347 20.35 7.78 8.59
N ILE A 348 19.40 6.91 8.32
CA ILE A 348 19.26 6.25 7.02
C ILE A 348 18.29 7.09 6.22
N TRP A 349 18.72 7.52 5.03
CA TRP A 349 17.96 8.40 4.15
C TRP A 349 17.81 7.77 2.77
N TRP A 350 16.57 7.71 2.25
CA TRP A 350 16.29 7.25 0.91
C TRP A 350 16.42 8.40 -0.09
N SER A 351 17.04 8.15 -1.25
CA SER A 351 17.31 9.18 -2.25
C SER A 351 17.43 8.61 -3.65
N GLU A 352 16.90 9.33 -4.64
CA GLU A 352 17.03 9.02 -6.07
C GLU A 352 18.16 9.80 -6.77
N ARG A 353 19.12 10.38 -6.05
CA ARG A 353 20.23 11.20 -6.60
C ARG A 353 21.08 10.51 -7.68
N THR A 354 20.96 9.20 -7.83
CA THR A 354 21.61 8.40 -8.88
C THR A 354 20.64 7.89 -9.95
N GLY A 355 19.43 8.46 -10.03
CA GLY A 355 18.36 8.02 -10.94
C GLY A 355 17.59 6.78 -10.48
N LYS A 356 18.04 6.13 -9.41
CA LYS A 356 17.38 4.98 -8.77
C LYS A 356 17.32 5.21 -7.27
N GLY A 357 16.21 4.79 -6.64
CA GLY A 357 16.04 4.90 -5.20
C GLY A 357 17.03 4.03 -4.43
N ASN A 358 17.80 4.64 -3.54
CA ASN A 358 18.82 3.98 -2.73
C ASN A 358 18.83 4.53 -1.31
N TYR A 359 19.36 3.74 -0.37
CA TYR A 359 19.59 4.17 1.00
C TYR A 359 21.01 4.68 1.20
N TYR A 360 21.13 5.79 1.93
CA TYR A 360 22.37 6.46 2.31
C TYR A 360 22.44 6.60 3.83
N LEU A 361 23.65 6.45 4.39
CA LEU A 361 23.90 6.63 5.81
C LEU A 361 24.47 8.03 6.05
N TYR A 362 23.88 8.72 7.00
CA TYR A 362 24.35 10.00 7.51
C TYR A 362 24.66 9.88 9.01
N ASN A 363 25.56 10.73 9.51
CA ASN A 363 25.71 10.92 10.95
C ASN A 363 24.61 11.85 11.52
N GLY A 364 24.57 12.00 12.84
CA GLY A 364 23.56 12.84 13.52
C GLY A 364 23.64 14.33 13.25
N ASN A 365 24.71 14.81 12.61
CA ASN A 365 24.89 16.19 12.19
C ASN A 365 24.47 16.41 10.71
N GLY A 366 24.01 15.37 10.03
CA GLY A 366 23.59 15.47 8.62
C GLY A 366 24.74 15.33 7.62
N GLU A 367 25.92 14.82 8.02
CA GLU A 367 27.03 14.57 7.11
C GLU A 367 26.88 13.17 6.49
N LEU A 368 26.95 13.09 5.15
CA LEU A 368 26.88 11.83 4.41
C LEU A 368 28.10 10.96 4.70
N LEU A 369 27.89 9.74 5.15
CA LEU A 369 28.95 8.77 5.42
C LEU A 369 29.19 7.85 4.21
N ASN A 370 28.13 7.20 3.72
CA ASN A 370 28.22 6.28 2.56
C ASN A 370 26.83 5.91 1.99
N ARG A 371 26.84 5.34 0.77
CA ARG A 371 25.68 4.61 0.22
C ARG A 371 25.63 3.22 0.88
N ILE A 372 24.43 2.79 1.31
CA ILE A 372 24.18 1.49 1.95
C ILE A 372 23.88 0.41 0.91
N THR A 373 22.93 0.68 0.00
CA THR A 373 22.40 -0.29 -0.96
C THR A 373 23.24 -0.34 -2.25
N LYS A 374 23.31 -1.51 -2.90
CA LYS A 374 24.12 -1.77 -4.09
C LYS A 374 23.26 -2.37 -5.20
N GLY A 375 23.60 -2.06 -6.44
CA GLY A 375 22.98 -2.54 -7.66
C GLY A 375 22.69 -1.36 -8.61
N ASP A 376 23.03 -1.51 -9.88
CA ASP A 376 22.87 -0.43 -10.87
C ASP A 376 21.40 -0.26 -11.29
N ASN A 377 20.65 -1.36 -11.27
CA ASN A 377 19.23 -1.36 -11.57
C ASN A 377 18.34 -1.40 -10.32
N LEU A 378 18.93 -1.52 -9.13
CA LEU A 378 18.18 -1.62 -7.89
C LEU A 378 17.41 -0.33 -7.59
N VAL A 379 16.11 -0.48 -7.37
CA VAL A 379 15.27 0.51 -6.70
C VAL A 379 14.96 -0.03 -5.30
N ALA A 380 15.51 0.61 -4.28
CA ALA A 380 15.28 0.22 -2.88
C ALA A 380 13.88 0.63 -2.44
N GLY A 381 13.12 -0.34 -1.95
CA GLY A 381 11.81 -0.17 -1.32
C GLY A 381 11.91 -0.05 0.20
N ASN A 382 10.82 -0.37 0.90
CA ASN A 382 10.72 -0.20 2.35
C ASN A 382 11.72 -1.04 3.15
N ILE A 383 12.28 -0.44 4.21
CA ILE A 383 13.06 -1.16 5.21
C ILE A 383 12.12 -1.96 6.10
N THR A 384 12.27 -3.28 6.07
CA THR A 384 11.51 -4.22 6.89
C THR A 384 12.07 -4.33 8.31
N HIS A 385 13.41 -4.23 8.47
CA HIS A 385 14.07 -4.34 9.75
C HIS A 385 15.41 -3.59 9.76
N VAL A 386 15.74 -3.02 10.92
CA VAL A 386 17.07 -2.46 11.22
C VAL A 386 17.64 -3.18 12.44
N ASP A 387 18.79 -3.82 12.28
CA ASP A 387 19.58 -4.38 13.37
C ASP A 387 20.70 -3.39 13.73
N THR A 388 20.48 -2.61 14.78
CA THR A 388 21.44 -1.59 15.23
C THR A 388 22.71 -2.19 15.83
N LEU A 389 22.64 -3.40 16.40
CA LEU A 389 23.79 -4.10 16.99
C LEU A 389 24.73 -4.62 15.91
N LYS A 390 24.18 -5.27 14.88
CA LYS A 390 24.94 -5.79 13.74
C LYS A 390 25.23 -4.73 12.68
N LYS A 391 24.57 -3.57 12.78
CA LYS A 391 24.60 -2.49 11.78
C LYS A 391 24.19 -2.99 10.40
N GLU A 392 23.02 -3.61 10.34
CA GLU A 392 22.45 -4.20 9.13
C GLU A 392 21.00 -3.75 8.95
N ILE A 393 20.55 -3.71 7.69
CA ILE A 393 19.13 -3.54 7.33
C ILE A 393 18.65 -4.72 6.50
N ILE A 394 17.34 -5.01 6.61
CA ILE A 394 16.60 -5.84 5.68
C ILE A 394 15.62 -4.94 4.96
N PHE A 395 15.59 -4.97 3.63
CA PHE A 395 14.77 -4.09 2.82
C PHE A 395 14.23 -4.78 1.57
N ALA A 396 13.12 -4.30 1.05
CA ALA A 396 12.57 -4.67 -0.24
C ALA A 396 13.36 -3.99 -1.36
N GLY A 397 13.49 -4.64 -2.51
CA GLY A 397 14.12 -4.05 -3.68
C GLY A 397 13.52 -4.58 -4.97
N TYR A 398 13.60 -3.78 -6.02
CA TYR A 398 13.00 -4.00 -7.33
C TYR A 398 14.03 -3.85 -8.45
N GLY A 399 13.83 -4.54 -9.57
CA GLY A 399 14.56 -4.33 -10.81
C GLY A 399 16.03 -4.77 -10.84
N ASN A 400 16.58 -5.31 -9.75
CA ASN A 400 18.00 -5.71 -9.68
C ASN A 400 18.28 -7.10 -10.23
N GLU A 401 17.31 -8.02 -10.14
CA GLU A 401 17.52 -9.40 -10.56
C GLU A 401 17.31 -9.52 -12.09
N GLU A 402 18.23 -10.22 -12.75
CA GLU A 402 18.22 -10.38 -14.20
C GLU A 402 17.15 -11.38 -14.67
N ASN A 403 16.62 -11.16 -15.86
CA ASN A 403 15.65 -12.05 -16.55
C ASN A 403 14.36 -12.33 -15.78
N VAL A 404 14.01 -11.46 -14.84
CA VAL A 404 12.73 -11.50 -14.13
C VAL A 404 11.94 -10.22 -14.37
N ASN A 405 10.65 -10.23 -14.03
CA ASN A 405 9.83 -9.04 -14.09
C ASN A 405 10.35 -8.00 -13.06
N PRO A 406 10.74 -6.78 -13.47
CA PRO A 406 11.34 -5.77 -12.59
C PRO A 406 10.38 -5.24 -11.51
N TYR A 407 9.09 -5.54 -11.59
CA TYR A 407 8.10 -5.18 -10.59
C TYR A 407 8.04 -6.18 -9.42
N TYR A 408 8.68 -7.37 -9.53
CA TYR A 408 8.71 -8.32 -8.43
C TYR A 408 9.54 -7.80 -7.27
N THR A 409 8.98 -7.92 -6.08
CA THR A 409 9.65 -7.61 -4.83
C THR A 409 10.65 -8.72 -4.49
N PHE A 410 11.88 -8.31 -4.20
CA PHE A 410 12.91 -9.16 -3.60
C PHE A 410 13.33 -8.57 -2.27
N PHE A 411 13.86 -9.39 -1.37
CA PHE A 411 14.37 -8.90 -0.09
C PHE A 411 15.87 -9.10 0.00
N TYR A 412 16.54 -8.05 0.50
CA TYR A 412 17.98 -7.99 0.64
C TYR A 412 18.34 -7.68 2.08
N LYS A 413 19.52 -8.17 2.50
CA LYS A 413 20.18 -7.74 3.72
C LYS A 413 21.45 -6.96 3.35
N ALA A 414 21.63 -5.76 3.89
CA ALA A 414 22.80 -4.92 3.64
C ALA A 414 23.38 -4.39 4.94
N ARG A 415 24.72 -4.29 4.99
CA ARG A 415 25.43 -3.61 6.08
C ARG A 415 25.32 -2.09 5.90
N LEU A 416 25.19 -1.38 7.01
CA LEU A 416 25.10 0.10 6.99
C LEU A 416 26.35 0.76 6.39
N ASP A 417 27.53 0.11 6.47
CA ASP A 417 28.76 0.60 5.84
C ASP A 417 28.82 0.37 4.31
N GLY A 418 27.77 -0.20 3.71
CA GLY A 418 27.65 -0.48 2.29
C GLY A 418 28.60 -1.56 1.76
N LYS A 419 29.40 -2.25 2.60
CA LYS A 419 30.41 -3.21 2.13
C LYS A 419 29.81 -4.52 1.67
N LYS A 420 28.72 -4.98 2.30
CA LYS A 420 28.09 -6.27 2.01
C LYS A 420 26.59 -6.12 1.81
N GLN A 421 26.09 -6.70 0.71
CA GLN A 421 24.65 -6.90 0.44
C GLN A 421 24.46 -8.33 -0.04
N ILE A 422 23.41 -8.99 0.43
CA ILE A 422 23.04 -10.35 0.01
C ILE A 422 21.54 -10.40 -0.29
N LEU A 423 21.17 -11.19 -1.29
CA LEU A 423 19.78 -11.52 -1.60
C LEU A 423 19.29 -12.58 -0.60
N LEU A 424 18.15 -12.31 0.06
CA LEU A 424 17.52 -13.23 1.02
C LEU A 424 16.51 -14.17 0.35
N THR A 425 15.81 -13.68 -0.66
CA THR A 425 14.67 -14.36 -1.29
C THR A 425 14.96 -14.64 -2.77
N PRO A 426 15.80 -15.63 -3.10
CA PRO A 426 16.08 -16.00 -4.47
C PRO A 426 14.87 -16.71 -5.09
N GLY A 427 14.66 -16.52 -6.39
CA GLY A 427 13.59 -17.17 -7.14
C GLY A 427 12.84 -16.22 -8.05
N ASN A 428 12.26 -16.75 -9.13
CA ASN A 428 11.51 -15.93 -10.08
C ASN A 428 10.04 -15.81 -9.62
N GLY A 429 9.76 -14.81 -8.82
CA GLY A 429 8.40 -14.51 -8.32
C GLY A 429 8.38 -13.24 -7.49
N ASN A 430 7.20 -12.80 -7.15
CA ASN A 430 6.99 -11.69 -6.23
C ASN A 430 6.97 -12.21 -4.79
N HIS A 431 7.88 -11.72 -3.94
CA HIS A 431 8.13 -12.22 -2.59
C HIS A 431 7.46 -11.35 -1.52
N GLU A 432 6.99 -12.01 -0.47
CA GLU A 432 6.54 -11.42 0.79
C GLU A 432 7.35 -12.02 1.93
N LEU A 433 7.95 -11.19 2.78
CA LEU A 433 8.81 -11.63 3.86
C LEU A 433 8.20 -11.36 5.23
N SER A 434 8.06 -12.42 6.04
CA SER A 434 7.64 -12.33 7.45
C SER A 434 8.78 -12.77 8.37
N LEU A 435 9.31 -11.83 9.15
CA LEU A 435 10.44 -12.09 10.06
C LEU A 435 9.98 -12.71 11.39
N SER A 436 10.76 -13.69 11.90
CA SER A 436 10.61 -14.15 13.28
C SER A 436 10.83 -13.01 14.27
N GLU A 437 10.34 -13.14 15.49
CA GLU A 437 10.47 -12.10 16.51
C GLU A 437 11.94 -11.78 16.81
N ASP A 438 12.79 -12.81 16.89
CA ASP A 438 14.25 -12.69 17.13
C ASP A 438 15.05 -12.33 15.85
N LYS A 439 14.39 -12.16 14.71
CA LYS A 439 14.97 -11.79 13.39
C LYS A 439 16.04 -12.76 12.87
N LYS A 440 16.07 -14.01 13.39
CA LYS A 440 17.01 -15.04 12.91
C LYS A 440 16.49 -15.84 11.74
N TYR A 441 15.16 -15.90 11.59
CA TYR A 441 14.46 -16.64 10.54
C TYR A 441 13.44 -15.75 9.87
N ALA A 442 13.07 -16.11 8.65
CA ALA A 442 11.96 -15.52 7.94
C ALA A 442 11.14 -16.60 7.22
N VAL A 443 9.86 -16.34 7.08
CA VAL A 443 9.02 -17.01 6.09
C VAL A 443 9.01 -16.15 4.85
N ASP A 444 9.42 -16.74 3.73
CA ASP A 444 9.34 -16.18 2.38
C ASP A 444 8.17 -16.85 1.66
N LYS A 445 7.15 -16.08 1.36
CA LYS A 445 6.03 -16.50 0.53
C LYS A 445 6.16 -15.81 -0.82
N TYR A 446 6.19 -16.59 -1.91
CA TYR A 446 6.27 -16.02 -3.24
C TYR A 446 5.35 -16.70 -4.24
N SER A 447 4.96 -15.95 -5.24
CA SER A 447 4.11 -16.43 -6.34
C SER A 447 4.27 -15.53 -7.57
N ARG A 448 3.64 -15.93 -8.67
CA ARG A 448 3.38 -15.14 -9.88
C ARG A 448 1.95 -15.40 -10.31
N MET A 449 1.45 -14.68 -11.27
CA MET A 449 0.15 -14.97 -11.85
C MET A 449 0.05 -16.38 -12.46
N ASP A 450 1.18 -16.95 -12.90
CA ASP A 450 1.31 -18.30 -13.46
C ASP A 450 2.02 -19.31 -12.53
N LEU A 451 2.31 -18.92 -11.29
CA LEU A 451 2.93 -19.75 -10.27
C LEU A 451 2.14 -19.67 -8.97
N PHE A 452 1.53 -20.79 -8.58
CA PHE A 452 0.83 -20.89 -7.30
C PHE A 452 1.74 -20.58 -6.11
N PRO A 453 1.20 -19.97 -5.04
CA PRO A 453 1.96 -19.59 -3.86
C PRO A 453 2.79 -20.73 -3.28
N VAL A 454 4.08 -20.42 -3.05
CA VAL A 454 5.06 -21.26 -2.37
C VAL A 454 5.44 -20.57 -1.08
N MET A 455 5.52 -21.31 0.01
CA MET A 455 6.00 -20.84 1.30
C MET A 455 7.28 -21.58 1.70
N ASN A 456 8.34 -20.82 1.88
CA ASN A 456 9.62 -21.28 2.38
C ASN A 456 9.91 -20.71 3.78
N VAL A 457 10.78 -21.37 4.53
CA VAL A 457 11.40 -20.78 5.71
C VAL A 457 12.90 -20.73 5.53
N LEU A 458 13.52 -19.61 5.80
CA LEU A 458 14.95 -19.37 5.59
C LEU A 458 15.62 -18.80 6.85
N SER A 459 16.95 -19.02 6.93
CA SER A 459 17.79 -18.39 7.93
C SER A 459 18.30 -17.03 7.42
N ILE A 460 18.12 -15.96 8.18
CA ILE A 460 18.61 -14.62 7.83
C ILE A 460 20.14 -14.55 7.80
N GLU A 461 20.84 -15.34 8.62
CA GLU A 461 22.30 -15.39 8.64
C GLU A 461 22.88 -16.22 7.50
N ASN A 462 22.19 -17.29 7.12
CA ASN A 462 22.58 -18.18 6.04
C ASN A 462 21.38 -18.49 5.15
N PRO A 463 21.07 -17.64 4.17
CA PRO A 463 19.88 -17.78 3.30
C PRO A 463 19.87 -19.06 2.46
N GLU A 464 21.03 -19.73 2.28
CA GLU A 464 21.09 -21.03 1.60
C GLU A 464 20.39 -22.13 2.41
N LYS A 465 20.27 -21.97 3.74
CA LYS A 465 19.39 -22.80 4.58
C LYS A 465 17.94 -22.35 4.40
N ASN A 466 17.36 -22.81 3.30
CA ASN A 466 16.02 -22.51 2.86
C ASN A 466 15.25 -23.83 2.71
N TYR A 467 14.10 -23.92 3.36
CA TYR A 467 13.28 -25.14 3.38
C TYR A 467 11.88 -24.81 2.87
N LYS A 468 11.44 -25.53 1.85
CA LYS A 468 10.05 -25.45 1.39
C LYS A 468 9.15 -26.06 2.45
N VAL A 469 8.14 -25.30 2.89
CA VAL A 469 7.19 -25.69 3.94
C VAL A 469 5.85 -26.06 3.35
N GLU A 470 5.36 -25.26 2.38
CA GLU A 470 4.07 -25.43 1.77
C GLU A 470 4.07 -24.96 0.31
N GLN A 471 3.17 -25.51 -0.48
CA GLN A 471 2.84 -25.00 -1.80
C GLN A 471 1.34 -25.21 -2.03
N MET A 472 0.66 -24.20 -2.51
CA MET A 472 -0.74 -24.29 -2.89
C MET A 472 -0.93 -25.31 -4.00
N ASP A 473 -1.86 -26.26 -3.81
CA ASP A 473 -2.27 -27.19 -4.85
C ASP A 473 -3.40 -26.55 -5.70
N GLY A 474 -3.06 -26.19 -6.93
CA GLY A 474 -4.00 -25.65 -7.92
C GLY A 474 -4.58 -26.69 -8.87
N SER A 475 -4.37 -28.00 -8.63
CA SER A 475 -4.76 -29.06 -9.58
C SER A 475 -6.26 -29.14 -9.82
N GLU A 476 -7.09 -28.90 -8.81
CA GLU A 476 -8.55 -28.87 -8.97
C GLU A 476 -9.02 -27.63 -9.74
N LEU A 477 -8.41 -26.48 -9.44
CA LEU A 477 -8.67 -25.24 -10.17
C LEU A 477 -8.36 -25.43 -11.68
N GLN A 478 -7.23 -26.06 -12.00
CA GLN A 478 -6.86 -26.36 -13.38
C GLN A 478 -7.79 -27.38 -14.04
N ARG A 479 -8.26 -28.42 -13.29
CA ARG A 479 -9.27 -29.37 -13.78
C ARG A 479 -10.62 -28.70 -14.03
N ALA A 480 -10.98 -27.70 -13.24
CA ALA A 480 -12.19 -26.91 -13.46
C ALA A 480 -12.12 -26.02 -14.72
N GLY A 481 -10.96 -25.96 -15.36
CA GLY A 481 -10.74 -25.25 -16.63
C GLY A 481 -9.99 -23.93 -16.48
N TRP A 482 -9.69 -23.47 -15.27
CA TRP A 482 -8.91 -22.26 -15.06
C TRP A 482 -7.51 -22.37 -15.68
N ARG A 483 -7.05 -21.28 -16.30
CA ARG A 483 -5.70 -21.13 -16.83
C ARG A 483 -5.12 -19.80 -16.36
N PRO A 484 -3.81 -19.75 -16.05
CA PRO A 484 -3.17 -18.48 -15.73
C PRO A 484 -3.16 -17.58 -16.97
N PRO A 485 -3.20 -16.24 -16.76
CA PRO A 485 -2.95 -15.31 -17.85
C PRO A 485 -1.53 -15.45 -18.40
N ALA A 486 -1.36 -15.14 -19.67
CA ALA A 486 -0.03 -15.10 -20.27
C ALA A 486 0.75 -13.89 -19.76
N LEU A 487 1.96 -14.13 -19.23
CA LEU A 487 2.86 -13.04 -18.85
C LEU A 487 3.42 -12.39 -20.10
N LEU A 488 3.29 -11.07 -20.19
CA LEU A 488 3.75 -10.28 -21.33
C LEU A 488 5.04 -9.54 -21.01
N LYS A 489 5.95 -9.52 -21.99
CA LYS A 489 7.07 -8.61 -22.09
C LYS A 489 7.08 -8.05 -23.52
N LEU A 490 6.81 -6.76 -23.67
CA LEU A 490 6.61 -6.07 -24.93
C LEU A 490 7.44 -4.79 -24.95
N LYS A 491 7.54 -4.13 -26.10
CA LYS A 491 8.20 -2.83 -26.19
C LYS A 491 7.20 -1.68 -26.08
N ALA A 492 7.62 -0.60 -25.45
CA ALA A 492 6.94 0.68 -25.50
C ALA A 492 6.99 1.28 -26.91
N ALA A 493 6.23 2.33 -27.15
CA ALA A 493 6.19 3.02 -28.46
C ALA A 493 7.56 3.63 -28.88
N ASP A 494 8.52 3.73 -27.97
CA ASP A 494 9.90 4.12 -28.29
C ASP A 494 10.73 2.98 -28.92
N GLY A 495 10.19 1.76 -29.00
CA GLY A 495 10.85 0.56 -29.50
C GLY A 495 11.99 0.02 -28.61
N LYS A 496 12.23 0.62 -27.44
CA LYS A 496 13.38 0.32 -26.55
C LYS A 496 12.95 -0.15 -25.18
N THR A 497 12.08 0.59 -24.51
CA THR A 497 11.66 0.33 -23.12
C THR A 497 10.82 -0.94 -23.04
N ASP A 498 11.19 -1.85 -22.14
CA ASP A 498 10.39 -3.05 -21.89
C ASP A 498 9.18 -2.71 -21.03
N LEU A 499 7.99 -3.12 -21.46
CA LEU A 499 6.73 -3.08 -20.74
C LEU A 499 6.32 -4.49 -20.33
N TYR A 500 5.68 -4.60 -19.17
CA TYR A 500 5.24 -5.87 -18.62
C TYR A 500 3.74 -5.84 -18.33
N GLY A 501 3.10 -6.99 -18.45
CA GLY A 501 1.65 -7.07 -18.23
C GLY A 501 1.13 -8.49 -18.34
N LEU A 502 -0.19 -8.59 -18.45
CA LEU A 502 -0.95 -9.83 -18.48
C LEU A 502 -1.86 -9.87 -19.71
N MET A 503 -2.07 -11.07 -20.25
CA MET A 503 -3.07 -11.30 -21.30
C MET A 503 -3.95 -12.48 -20.94
N TYR A 504 -5.24 -12.24 -20.87
CA TYR A 504 -6.30 -13.21 -20.60
C TYR A 504 -6.92 -13.67 -21.91
N LEU A 505 -7.08 -14.97 -22.05
CA LEU A 505 -7.60 -15.61 -23.25
C LEU A 505 -8.85 -16.42 -22.89
N PRO A 506 -9.84 -16.51 -23.80
CA PRO A 506 -10.97 -17.43 -23.62
C PRO A 506 -10.48 -18.87 -23.43
N SER A 507 -11.05 -19.62 -22.52
CA SER A 507 -10.70 -21.04 -22.29
C SER A 507 -10.91 -21.93 -23.53
N TYR A 508 -11.74 -21.47 -24.45
CA TYR A 508 -12.11 -22.13 -25.72
C TYR A 508 -11.50 -21.47 -26.95
N LEU A 509 -10.40 -20.73 -26.78
CA LEU A 509 -9.75 -20.00 -27.90
C LEU A 509 -9.49 -20.91 -29.10
N ASP A 510 -10.10 -20.59 -30.26
CA ASP A 510 -9.76 -21.15 -31.55
C ASP A 510 -8.84 -20.18 -32.33
N LYS A 511 -7.61 -20.60 -32.58
CA LYS A 511 -6.59 -19.77 -33.26
C LYS A 511 -6.93 -19.47 -34.73
N ASN A 512 -7.94 -20.12 -35.30
CA ASN A 512 -8.43 -19.87 -36.67
C ASN A 512 -9.52 -18.80 -36.71
N GLN A 513 -10.02 -18.36 -35.55
CA GLN A 513 -11.03 -17.30 -35.45
C GLN A 513 -10.38 -15.97 -35.02
N LYS A 514 -11.08 -14.87 -35.27
CA LYS A 514 -10.70 -13.52 -34.87
C LYS A 514 -11.46 -13.09 -33.64
N TYR A 515 -10.75 -12.58 -32.64
CA TYR A 515 -11.31 -12.11 -31.36
C TYR A 515 -11.05 -10.61 -31.19
N PRO A 516 -12.04 -9.84 -30.73
CA PRO A 516 -11.81 -8.47 -30.31
C PRO A 516 -10.85 -8.43 -29.12
N ILE A 517 -10.05 -7.38 -29.06
CA ILE A 517 -9.12 -7.14 -27.96
C ILE A 517 -9.58 -5.96 -27.10
N ILE A 518 -9.49 -6.09 -25.80
CA ILE A 518 -9.83 -5.05 -24.84
C ILE A 518 -8.63 -4.76 -23.95
N SER A 519 -8.23 -3.49 -23.84
CA SER A 519 -7.24 -3.02 -22.89
C SER A 519 -7.91 -2.57 -21.61
N ASN A 520 -7.57 -3.21 -20.48
CA ASN A 520 -7.88 -2.76 -19.13
C ASN A 520 -6.74 -1.86 -18.66
N VAL A 521 -7.01 -0.58 -18.42
CA VAL A 521 -5.96 0.40 -18.18
C VAL A 521 -6.10 1.10 -16.83
N TYR A 522 -4.95 1.31 -16.18
CA TYR A 522 -4.82 2.21 -15.02
C TYR A 522 -3.42 2.85 -15.02
N PRO A 523 -3.22 3.98 -15.69
CA PRO A 523 -1.95 4.67 -15.75
C PRO A 523 -1.78 5.61 -14.55
N GLY A 524 -1.57 5.05 -13.38
CA GLY A 524 -1.26 5.86 -12.19
C GLY A 524 0.24 6.02 -12.01
N PRO A 525 0.81 7.23 -11.85
CA PRO A 525 2.23 7.36 -11.54
C PRO A 525 2.62 6.65 -10.23
N GLN A 526 1.70 6.52 -9.31
CA GLN A 526 1.88 5.90 -8.00
C GLN A 526 1.63 4.38 -7.98
N ASP A 527 0.94 3.83 -8.99
CA ASP A 527 0.55 2.41 -9.02
C ASP A 527 0.09 2.02 -10.45
N ASP A 528 0.48 0.84 -10.92
CA ASP A 528 0.08 0.29 -12.22
C ASP A 528 -1.12 -0.68 -12.13
N GLN A 529 -1.53 -1.05 -10.93
CA GLN A 529 -2.63 -1.98 -10.61
C GLN A 529 -2.55 -3.35 -11.31
N ILE A 530 -1.36 -3.80 -11.72
CA ILE A 530 -1.14 -5.10 -12.31
C ILE A 530 -0.75 -6.09 -11.21
N PRO A 531 -1.48 -7.19 -11.02
CA PRO A 531 -1.10 -8.20 -10.03
C PRO A 531 0.27 -8.80 -10.32
N GLN A 532 1.18 -8.73 -9.37
CA GLN A 532 2.51 -9.33 -9.47
C GLN A 532 2.56 -10.73 -8.82
N SER A 533 1.63 -11.02 -7.92
CA SER A 533 1.45 -12.30 -7.25
C SER A 533 0.22 -13.03 -7.78
N PHE A 534 0.12 -14.32 -7.51
CA PHE A 534 -1.07 -15.11 -7.82
C PHE A 534 -2.32 -14.50 -7.18
N VAL A 535 -3.30 -14.19 -8.01
CA VAL A 535 -4.67 -13.90 -7.63
C VAL A 535 -5.61 -14.75 -8.49
N LEU A 536 -6.77 -15.10 -7.94
CA LEU A 536 -7.76 -15.92 -8.62
C LEU A 536 -8.42 -15.21 -9.78
N ASP A 537 -8.75 -13.97 -9.51
CA ASP A 537 -9.40 -13.06 -10.43
C ASP A 537 -8.71 -11.70 -10.33
N ASP A 538 -8.40 -11.12 -11.48
CA ASP A 538 -7.88 -9.76 -11.63
C ASP A 538 -9.02 -8.89 -12.17
N ASN A 539 -9.85 -8.35 -11.27
CA ASN A 539 -10.95 -7.43 -11.60
C ASN A 539 -11.92 -7.94 -12.69
N GLY A 540 -12.16 -9.26 -12.76
CA GLY A 540 -13.04 -9.86 -13.75
C GLY A 540 -12.44 -10.02 -15.15
N ASN A 541 -11.13 -9.81 -15.33
CA ASN A 541 -10.47 -9.90 -16.64
C ASN A 541 -10.63 -11.27 -17.28
N GLN A 542 -10.55 -12.38 -16.52
CA GLN A 542 -10.78 -13.71 -17.06
C GLN A 542 -12.26 -13.93 -17.40
N SER A 543 -13.19 -13.48 -16.55
CA SER A 543 -14.62 -13.54 -16.85
C SER A 543 -14.97 -12.79 -18.13
N LEU A 544 -14.37 -11.61 -18.33
CA LEU A 544 -14.53 -10.84 -19.56
C LEU A 544 -13.95 -11.59 -20.78
N ALA A 545 -12.80 -12.26 -20.62
CA ALA A 545 -12.24 -13.10 -21.67
C ALA A 545 -13.18 -14.24 -22.06
N GLU A 546 -13.86 -14.87 -21.11
CA GLU A 546 -14.82 -15.97 -21.38
C GLU A 546 -16.05 -15.51 -22.19
N LEU A 547 -16.34 -14.23 -22.27
CA LEU A 547 -17.34 -13.66 -23.17
C LEU A 547 -16.86 -13.56 -24.62
N GLY A 548 -15.63 -13.97 -24.94
CA GLY A 548 -15.08 -14.00 -26.30
C GLY A 548 -14.17 -12.82 -26.60
N PHE A 549 -13.55 -12.23 -25.61
CA PHE A 549 -12.56 -11.16 -25.78
C PHE A 549 -11.14 -11.66 -25.46
N ILE A 550 -10.15 -11.03 -26.06
CA ILE A 550 -8.79 -11.05 -25.53
C ILE A 550 -8.65 -9.82 -24.64
N VAL A 551 -8.30 -10.01 -23.36
CA VAL A 551 -8.18 -8.90 -22.40
C VAL A 551 -6.71 -8.74 -22.04
N ILE A 552 -6.20 -7.51 -22.11
CA ILE A 552 -4.84 -7.19 -21.68
C ILE A 552 -4.85 -6.16 -20.58
N ASN A 553 -3.84 -6.25 -19.70
CA ASN A 553 -3.52 -5.25 -18.68
C ASN A 553 -1.99 -5.07 -18.72
N VAL A 554 -1.50 -3.94 -19.24
CA VAL A 554 -0.06 -3.70 -19.46
C VAL A 554 0.34 -2.34 -18.91
N ALA A 555 1.40 -2.33 -18.08
CA ALA A 555 1.97 -1.10 -17.53
C ALA A 555 2.64 -0.29 -18.64
N SER A 556 2.21 0.95 -18.86
CA SER A 556 2.87 1.92 -19.74
C SER A 556 4.04 2.61 -19.03
N ARG A 557 4.90 3.30 -19.78
CA ARG A 557 5.91 4.19 -19.16
C ARG A 557 5.20 5.23 -18.27
N GLY A 558 5.81 5.58 -17.16
CA GLY A 558 5.25 6.53 -16.20
C GLY A 558 4.22 5.96 -15.22
N SER A 559 3.83 4.69 -15.34
CA SER A 559 2.76 4.09 -14.54
C SER A 559 3.22 3.38 -13.27
N SER A 560 4.46 3.52 -12.83
CA SER A 560 4.92 2.86 -11.61
C SER A 560 6.13 3.54 -10.98
N PRO A 561 6.17 3.66 -9.64
CA PRO A 561 7.31 4.22 -8.92
C PRO A 561 8.51 3.25 -8.81
N LEU A 562 8.37 1.98 -9.24
CA LEU A 562 9.32 0.90 -8.94
C LEU A 562 10.48 0.78 -9.96
N ARG A 563 10.46 1.57 -11.04
CA ARG A 563 11.41 1.45 -12.15
C ARG A 563 12.48 2.54 -12.18
N GLY A 564 12.50 3.42 -11.16
CA GLY A 564 13.41 4.56 -11.04
C GLY A 564 12.87 5.84 -11.67
N HIS A 565 13.59 6.92 -11.44
CA HIS A 565 13.15 8.30 -11.63
C HIS A 565 12.67 8.61 -13.06
N ASP A 566 13.46 8.31 -14.10
CA ASP A 566 13.11 8.63 -15.49
C ASP A 566 11.85 7.91 -15.96
N PHE A 567 11.66 6.65 -15.53
CA PHE A 567 10.45 5.90 -15.85
C PHE A 567 9.23 6.47 -15.12
N TYR A 568 9.37 6.74 -13.84
CA TYR A 568 8.32 7.22 -12.97
C TYR A 568 7.84 8.63 -13.36
N CYS A 569 8.75 9.52 -13.74
CA CYS A 569 8.44 10.90 -14.13
C CYS A 569 8.09 11.07 -15.61
N PHE A 570 8.01 9.99 -16.40
CA PHE A 570 7.76 10.07 -17.83
C PHE A 570 6.46 10.81 -18.19
N GLY A 571 5.43 10.69 -17.36
CA GLY A 571 4.14 11.35 -17.54
C GLY A 571 4.04 12.77 -16.95
N TYR A 572 5.10 13.29 -16.34
CA TYR A 572 5.04 14.61 -15.68
C TYR A 572 4.69 15.73 -16.68
N GLY A 573 3.74 16.55 -16.32
CA GLY A 573 3.22 17.63 -17.17
C GLY A 573 2.28 17.17 -18.29
N ASN A 574 2.09 15.86 -18.49
CA ASN A 574 1.26 15.31 -19.56
C ASN A 574 0.48 14.05 -19.11
N LEU A 575 -0.19 14.10 -17.98
CA LEU A 575 -0.90 12.93 -17.41
C LEU A 575 -2.02 12.38 -18.31
N ARG A 576 -2.53 13.15 -19.26
CA ARG A 576 -3.57 12.70 -20.17
C ARG A 576 -3.04 11.76 -21.24
N ASP A 577 -1.94 12.13 -21.89
CA ASP A 577 -1.52 11.54 -23.18
C ASP A 577 -0.35 10.56 -23.08
N TYR A 578 0.42 10.60 -21.99
CA TYR A 578 1.66 9.83 -21.87
C TYR A 578 1.50 8.31 -22.07
N PRO A 579 0.39 7.65 -21.65
CA PRO A 579 0.25 6.21 -21.78
C PRO A 579 -0.30 5.77 -23.14
N LEU A 580 -0.90 6.70 -23.92
CA LEU A 580 -1.75 6.36 -25.07
C LEU A 580 -0.98 5.67 -26.20
N ALA A 581 0.21 6.20 -26.52
CA ALA A 581 1.04 5.63 -27.57
C ALA A 581 1.57 4.24 -27.21
N ASP A 582 1.91 4.02 -25.95
CA ASP A 582 2.38 2.73 -25.45
C ASP A 582 1.27 1.68 -25.50
N ASP A 583 0.05 2.00 -25.05
CA ASP A 583 -1.09 1.08 -25.09
C ASP A 583 -1.45 0.67 -26.52
N LYS A 584 -1.57 1.65 -27.42
CA LYS A 584 -1.81 1.38 -28.85
C LYS A 584 -0.72 0.48 -29.45
N TYR A 585 0.55 0.80 -29.23
CA TYR A 585 1.68 0.04 -29.79
C TYR A 585 1.76 -1.39 -29.24
N VAL A 586 1.44 -1.60 -27.96
CA VAL A 586 1.32 -2.92 -27.33
C VAL A 586 0.27 -3.78 -28.05
N ILE A 587 -0.92 -3.22 -28.30
CA ILE A 587 -2.00 -3.93 -29.03
C ILE A 587 -1.55 -4.30 -30.45
N GLU A 588 -0.90 -3.38 -31.16
CA GLU A 588 -0.37 -3.62 -32.51
C GLU A 588 0.70 -4.72 -32.51
N GLN A 589 1.64 -4.74 -31.55
CA GLN A 589 2.63 -5.82 -31.41
C GLN A 589 1.98 -7.18 -31.17
N LEU A 590 0.96 -7.23 -30.29
CA LEU A 590 0.24 -8.46 -30.03
C LEU A 590 -0.49 -8.97 -31.28
N ALA A 591 -1.12 -8.11 -32.05
CA ALA A 591 -1.79 -8.50 -33.29
C ALA A 591 -0.82 -8.97 -34.38
N GLN A 592 0.39 -8.40 -34.45
CA GLN A 592 1.47 -8.92 -35.34
C GLN A 592 1.91 -10.33 -34.91
N LYS A 593 1.96 -10.60 -33.60
CA LYS A 593 2.39 -11.89 -33.05
C LYS A 593 1.30 -12.96 -33.12
N TYR A 594 0.04 -12.57 -32.94
CA TYR A 594 -1.09 -13.46 -32.79
C TYR A 594 -2.18 -13.16 -33.82
N SER A 595 -2.28 -13.99 -34.86
CA SER A 595 -3.21 -13.81 -35.98
C SER A 595 -4.70 -13.81 -35.58
N TYR A 596 -5.04 -14.33 -34.42
CA TYR A 596 -6.40 -14.37 -33.88
C TYR A 596 -6.85 -13.05 -33.23
N ILE A 597 -5.99 -12.04 -33.10
CA ILE A 597 -6.38 -10.70 -32.61
C ILE A 597 -6.96 -9.88 -33.77
N ASP A 598 -8.09 -9.23 -33.51
CA ASP A 598 -8.79 -8.38 -34.49
C ASP A 598 -8.59 -6.89 -34.17
N LEU A 599 -7.77 -6.23 -34.99
CA LEU A 599 -7.50 -4.80 -34.85
C LEU A 599 -8.68 -3.89 -35.29
N ASP A 600 -9.68 -4.44 -35.98
CA ASP A 600 -10.88 -3.70 -36.33
C ASP A 600 -11.90 -3.65 -35.16
N ARG A 601 -11.65 -4.41 -34.10
CA ARG A 601 -12.49 -4.51 -32.92
C ARG A 601 -11.69 -4.34 -31.63
N VAL A 602 -11.17 -3.13 -31.42
CA VAL A 602 -10.38 -2.76 -30.21
C VAL A 602 -11.25 -2.01 -29.23
N GLY A 603 -11.29 -2.48 -27.99
CA GLY A 603 -11.95 -1.82 -26.87
C GLY A 603 -10.94 -1.36 -25.81
N ILE A 604 -11.36 -0.42 -24.95
CA ILE A 604 -10.59 0.07 -23.81
C ILE A 604 -11.53 0.35 -22.65
N TYR A 605 -11.12 0.00 -21.44
CA TYR A 605 -11.86 0.39 -20.24
C TYR A 605 -10.95 0.65 -19.05
N GLY A 606 -11.44 1.49 -18.12
CA GLY A 606 -10.73 1.77 -16.89
C GLY A 606 -11.57 2.53 -15.87
N HIS A 607 -11.11 2.50 -14.64
CA HIS A 607 -11.70 3.21 -13.52
C HIS A 607 -10.75 4.32 -13.03
N SER A 608 -11.29 5.44 -12.51
CA SER A 608 -10.48 6.55 -11.97
C SER A 608 -9.45 7.06 -13.00
N GLY A 609 -8.15 7.02 -12.73
CA GLY A 609 -7.09 7.34 -13.70
C GLY A 609 -7.17 6.53 -14.99
N GLY A 610 -7.65 5.27 -14.93
CA GLY A 610 -7.94 4.45 -16.10
C GLY A 610 -9.08 4.99 -16.95
N ALA A 611 -10.12 5.54 -16.35
CA ALA A 611 -11.21 6.22 -17.08
C ALA A 611 -10.71 7.49 -17.77
N PHE A 612 -9.81 8.23 -17.13
CA PHE A 612 -9.16 9.39 -17.73
C PHE A 612 -8.38 9.01 -19.00
N GLN A 613 -7.57 7.95 -18.95
CA GLN A 613 -6.89 7.40 -20.13
C GLN A 613 -7.88 6.91 -21.18
N THR A 614 -8.93 6.19 -20.79
CA THR A 614 -9.95 5.63 -21.70
C THR A 614 -10.60 6.71 -22.55
N VAL A 615 -11.02 7.82 -21.95
CA VAL A 615 -11.60 8.96 -22.68
C VAL A 615 -10.55 9.62 -23.57
N ALA A 616 -9.33 9.83 -23.06
CA ALA A 616 -8.25 10.41 -23.85
C ALA A 616 -7.89 9.55 -25.09
N ALA A 617 -7.91 8.21 -24.93
CA ALA A 617 -7.65 7.27 -26.01
C ALA A 617 -8.69 7.38 -27.14
N MET A 618 -9.98 7.43 -26.81
CA MET A 618 -11.06 7.62 -27.79
C MET A 618 -10.96 8.96 -28.54
N LEU A 619 -10.57 10.02 -27.84
CA LEU A 619 -10.41 11.35 -28.44
C LEU A 619 -9.17 11.45 -29.32
N THR A 620 -8.10 10.74 -28.97
CA THR A 620 -6.81 10.82 -29.68
C THR A 620 -6.73 9.82 -30.84
N TYR A 621 -7.30 8.62 -30.69
CA TYR A 621 -7.28 7.55 -31.68
C TYR A 621 -8.68 7.01 -31.99
N PRO A 622 -9.63 7.85 -32.50
CA PRO A 622 -11.03 7.46 -32.71
C PRO A 622 -11.21 6.34 -33.75
N ASP A 623 -10.26 6.23 -34.68
CA ASP A 623 -10.28 5.16 -35.69
C ASP A 623 -9.68 3.84 -35.21
N PHE A 624 -9.00 3.84 -34.06
CA PHE A 624 -8.38 2.66 -33.46
C PHE A 624 -9.28 2.02 -32.40
N TYR A 625 -9.65 2.76 -31.36
CA TYR A 625 -10.55 2.28 -30.33
C TYR A 625 -12.01 2.41 -30.76
N LYS A 626 -12.77 1.31 -30.76
CA LYS A 626 -14.16 1.25 -31.23
C LYS A 626 -15.18 1.35 -30.09
N VAL A 627 -14.78 0.90 -28.88
CA VAL A 627 -15.63 0.91 -27.69
C VAL A 627 -14.79 1.35 -26.50
N ALA A 628 -15.39 2.20 -25.64
CA ALA A 628 -14.76 2.65 -24.41
C ALA A 628 -15.76 2.61 -23.23
N ILE A 629 -15.29 2.15 -22.05
CA ILE A 629 -16.04 2.20 -20.81
C ILE A 629 -15.18 2.94 -19.78
N ALA A 630 -15.65 4.13 -19.35
CA ALA A 630 -14.95 5.00 -18.43
C ALA A 630 -15.78 5.20 -17.15
N ALA A 631 -15.22 4.78 -16.01
CA ALA A 631 -15.90 4.89 -14.73
C ALA A 631 -15.14 5.82 -13.77
N SER A 632 -15.80 6.87 -13.25
CA SER A 632 -15.28 7.77 -12.19
C SER A 632 -13.96 8.47 -12.53
N GLY A 633 -13.77 8.91 -13.78
CA GLY A 633 -12.52 9.52 -14.24
C GLY A 633 -12.36 10.97 -13.76
N ASN A 634 -11.11 11.31 -13.43
CA ASN A 634 -10.68 12.67 -13.11
C ASN A 634 -10.33 13.44 -14.41
N HIS A 635 -11.34 13.71 -15.24
CA HIS A 635 -11.18 14.26 -16.60
C HIS A 635 -10.66 15.71 -16.64
N ASP A 636 -10.72 16.43 -15.53
CA ASP A 636 -10.12 17.74 -15.34
C ASP A 636 -9.33 17.77 -14.03
N ASN A 637 -8.00 17.70 -14.13
CA ASN A 637 -7.11 17.72 -12.97
C ASN A 637 -6.96 19.09 -12.31
N ASN A 638 -7.50 20.18 -12.89
CA ASN A 638 -7.56 21.50 -12.23
C ASN A 638 -8.61 21.55 -11.12
N ILE A 639 -9.62 20.67 -11.18
CA ILE A 639 -10.67 20.55 -10.15
C ILE A 639 -10.53 19.25 -9.34
N TYR A 640 -9.30 18.77 -9.15
CA TYR A 640 -8.98 17.56 -8.43
C TYR A 640 -8.20 17.87 -7.13
N ILE A 641 -7.71 16.85 -6.45
CA ILE A 641 -6.95 16.99 -5.18
C ILE A 641 -5.62 17.70 -5.46
N GLN A 642 -5.38 18.85 -4.80
CA GLN A 642 -4.24 19.74 -5.00
C GLN A 642 -2.89 18.99 -4.98
N TRP A 643 -2.60 18.23 -3.91
CA TRP A 643 -1.29 17.61 -3.76
C TRP A 643 -0.98 16.59 -4.86
N TRP A 644 -2.01 15.86 -5.34
CA TRP A 644 -1.83 14.86 -6.40
C TRP A 644 -1.63 15.54 -7.76
N GLY A 645 -2.50 16.48 -8.10
CA GLY A 645 -2.41 17.23 -9.36
C GLY A 645 -1.07 17.96 -9.48
N GLU A 646 -0.68 18.70 -8.47
CA GLU A 646 0.57 19.48 -8.49
C GLU A 646 1.83 18.60 -8.46
N THR A 647 1.83 17.48 -7.75
CA THR A 647 2.98 16.57 -7.71
C THR A 647 3.22 15.89 -9.05
N PHE A 648 2.18 15.37 -9.71
CA PHE A 648 2.34 14.52 -10.89
C PHE A 648 2.12 15.26 -12.22
N HIS A 649 1.32 16.30 -12.22
CA HIS A 649 1.09 17.14 -13.40
C HIS A 649 1.96 18.41 -13.41
N GLY A 650 2.40 18.84 -12.25
CA GLY A 650 3.15 20.07 -12.04
C GLY A 650 2.24 21.28 -11.78
N LEU A 651 2.87 22.37 -11.41
CA LEU A 651 2.24 23.67 -11.19
C LEU A 651 2.83 24.67 -12.18
N ASN A 652 2.00 25.15 -13.11
CA ASN A 652 2.42 26.16 -14.09
C ASN A 652 2.24 27.55 -13.48
N GLU A 653 3.28 28.04 -12.86
CA GLU A 653 3.31 29.39 -12.29
C GLU A 653 3.59 30.43 -13.40
N LYS A 654 2.65 31.34 -13.60
CA LYS A 654 2.86 32.52 -14.44
C LYS A 654 3.14 33.72 -13.53
N VAL A 655 4.31 34.30 -13.66
CA VAL A 655 4.63 35.57 -12.99
C VAL A 655 4.20 36.70 -13.89
N ASP A 656 3.26 37.53 -13.42
CA ASP A 656 2.91 38.78 -14.12
C ASP A 656 4.13 39.71 -14.09
N PRO A 657 4.70 40.05 -15.25
CA PRO A 657 5.92 40.86 -15.30
C PRO A 657 5.71 42.29 -14.82
N LYS A 658 4.47 42.77 -14.71
CA LYS A 658 4.15 44.12 -14.23
C LYS A 658 3.95 44.21 -12.72
N THR A 659 3.38 43.16 -12.14
CA THR A 659 3.01 43.17 -10.71
C THR A 659 3.89 42.27 -9.86
N GLY A 660 4.67 41.37 -10.48
CA GLY A 660 5.46 40.34 -9.78
C GLY A 660 4.58 39.27 -9.11
N LYS A 661 3.28 39.29 -9.31
CA LYS A 661 2.38 38.32 -8.73
C LYS A 661 2.43 37.02 -9.53
N THR A 662 2.55 35.91 -8.82
CA THR A 662 2.47 34.56 -9.37
C THR A 662 0.99 34.14 -9.45
N THR A 663 0.57 33.64 -10.61
CA THR A 663 -0.76 33.06 -10.84
C THR A 663 -0.61 31.65 -11.39
#